data_dcd990be290030d043596b88e994f960
#
_entry.id   dcd990be290030d043596b88e994f960
#
_cell.length_a   1.000
_cell.length_b   1.000
_cell.length_c   1.000
_cell.angle_alpha   90.00
_cell.angle_beta   90.00
_cell.angle_gamma   90.00
#
_symmetry.space_group_name_H-M   'P 1'
#
loop_
_entity.id
_entity.type
_entity.pdbx_description
1 polymer ?
#
loop_
_entity_poly.entity_id
_entity_poly.type
_entity_poly.pdbx_seq_one_letter_code
_entity_poly.pdbx_strand_id
1 'polypeptide(L)'
;MKRNLLSAVLVLCCVLGYGQKKLDTFSTNGVEIQCPTPDFSRPYQRTYVAPPIEYLRKFDKNARPQADRSKFIVTYVDFPADAQAAFQKAVDIWQSVLISDVPIRLTARWESLGRSVLGSAGANSLFRDFPGATKAFTFYPIAMAEKMARQELNGNNPDIVARFNADFNWYLGTDGNPPRNRQDFVSTVLHEIGHGLGFFGSLRPLDGDGTQGIIASGGVPYIFDHFVENLEKKAILNTDVFKNPSVELYRALTGGNLYLNAPDILSVNEGNTARLYAPGAYSAGSSYSHLDETTYKSGTINATMTPFGDNGEVNANPGPIVMAFFKEMGWVGSSITHKRFTDSEDITQPLIFDVKVLSDTTYKPESVKLFYSLGDVKTNATEVKLTRKGTSNDYTFTLPADGKEKVISYYFTAEDNAGRKMVTPAQAPNTITTKLGNSTINFETPYKFRVGADTTKPDVTFTNNLSSIFSTDTKLNLPDLTATDNIGIDTVFVEYQVDGKAQPAFGLKRGAAIELISGGFGNSFSGTFDFTPLALKGGEKISYRVIVQDKGKAKNRVIFPKTGFYDIQVQRILAPVARYSTDFENTPKEDFFLKGFAIKAFSNAGTALQTDHPYADGSENNYPNSTSDKFTNSIVSLLRPITLRSDTANIYFNEIALVEPGDDGVTFQTGGAVNRNFYDYVIVEGSKDGGKTWKWFQDGWDCNAQTAWRRAWDSNIDANGNSLATADASLYRPRTIDMLKSGDFKGGDQVLIRFRMLADVGGYGWGWSIDNLNIQGNNPNQVVIAKPLANEPTFETIDLKLIPNPSNTGQFLMTAKFEKPAGNVKLSVGTMAGNEISSMDFEGVGRELNQVIDLSRFVGGTYLVRMQAGEEVIVRKAVSVK
;
A
#
# COMPACT_ATOMS: atom_id res chain seq x y z
N MET A 1 -17.87 -1.44 -11.19
CA MET A 1 -19.03 -1.15 -10.30
C MET A 1 -19.00 -1.92 -8.96
N LYS A 2 -18.48 -3.15 -8.87
CA LYS A 2 -18.38 -3.91 -7.60
C LYS A 2 -17.13 -3.57 -6.75
N ARG A 3 -16.06 -3.13 -7.35
CA ARG A 3 -14.79 -2.78 -6.66
C ARG A 3 -14.89 -1.49 -5.83
N ASN A 4 -15.60 -0.49 -6.32
CA ASN A 4 -15.90 0.72 -5.55
C ASN A 4 -16.94 0.48 -4.44
N LEU A 5 -17.70 -0.62 -4.52
CA LEU A 5 -18.61 -1.03 -3.46
C LEU A 5 -17.86 -1.69 -2.30
N LEU A 6 -16.75 -2.39 -2.52
CA LEU A 6 -16.00 -3.06 -1.44
C LEU A 6 -15.15 -2.07 -0.62
N SER A 7 -14.48 -1.12 -1.26
CA SER A 7 -13.82 -0.02 -0.52
C SER A 7 -14.84 0.87 0.20
N ALA A 8 -16.02 1.09 -0.40
CA ALA A 8 -17.15 1.74 0.25
C ALA A 8 -17.78 0.84 1.34
N VAL A 9 -17.77 -0.48 1.17
CA VAL A 9 -18.31 -1.43 2.15
C VAL A 9 -17.38 -1.61 3.35
N LEU A 10 -16.05 -1.48 3.24
CA LEU A 10 -15.18 -1.50 4.42
C LEU A 10 -15.28 -0.21 5.25
N VAL A 11 -15.46 0.93 4.60
CA VAL A 11 -15.89 2.16 5.29
C VAL A 11 -17.36 2.03 5.73
N LEU A 12 -18.20 1.26 5.01
CA LEU A 12 -19.62 1.06 5.27
C LEU A 12 -19.88 0.00 6.36
N CYS A 13 -19.08 -1.05 6.52
CA CYS A 13 -19.22 -2.00 7.64
C CYS A 13 -18.94 -1.36 9.01
N CYS A 14 -18.17 -0.28 9.07
CA CYS A 14 -18.14 0.62 10.23
C CYS A 14 -19.37 1.55 10.30
N VAL A 15 -20.23 1.62 9.26
CA VAL A 15 -21.34 2.61 9.15
C VAL A 15 -22.73 2.01 9.30
N LEU A 16 -22.93 0.68 9.26
CA LEU A 16 -24.27 0.06 9.33
C LEU A 16 -24.69 -0.44 10.73
N GLY A 17 -24.15 0.15 11.81
CA GLY A 17 -24.80 0.09 13.10
C GLY A 17 -25.88 1.18 13.15
N TYR A 18 -27.14 0.81 13.28
CA TYR A 18 -28.24 1.75 13.57
C TYR A 18 -27.96 2.50 14.88
N GLY A 19 -27.27 3.64 14.77
CA GLY A 19 -27.00 4.60 15.81
C GLY A 19 -26.35 5.81 15.16
N GLN A 20 -26.74 7.01 15.53
CA GLN A 20 -26.14 8.26 15.05
C GLN A 20 -24.63 8.20 15.30
N LYS A 21 -23.81 8.18 14.25
CA LYS A 21 -22.36 8.12 14.38
C LYS A 21 -21.81 9.46 14.84
N LYS A 22 -20.98 9.41 15.87
CA LYS A 22 -20.15 10.52 16.34
C LYS A 22 -18.99 10.71 15.38
N LEU A 23 -18.51 11.95 15.23
CA LEU A 23 -17.27 12.25 14.53
C LEU A 23 -16.09 11.86 15.44
N ASP A 24 -15.32 10.88 15.01
CA ASP A 24 -14.11 10.43 15.70
C ASP A 24 -12.88 10.81 14.89
N THR A 25 -11.75 11.02 15.55
CA THR A 25 -10.46 11.19 14.86
C THR A 25 -10.18 9.94 14.05
N PHE A 26 -9.86 10.15 12.80
CA PHE A 26 -9.55 9.09 11.86
C PHE A 26 -8.27 9.43 11.12
N SER A 27 -7.40 8.46 10.91
CA SER A 27 -6.17 8.62 10.13
C SER A 27 -6.17 7.69 8.92
N THR A 28 -5.45 8.11 7.90
CA THR A 28 -5.17 7.32 6.70
C THR A 28 -3.74 7.55 6.26
N ASN A 29 -3.25 6.74 5.33
CA ASN A 29 -1.94 6.94 4.74
C ASN A 29 -1.83 8.34 4.11
N GLY A 30 -0.63 8.86 4.11
CA GLY A 30 -0.32 10.16 3.54
C GLY A 30 -0.32 10.15 2.01
N VAL A 31 -0.05 11.31 1.48
CA VAL A 31 0.07 11.56 0.03
C VAL A 31 1.46 12.09 -0.24
N GLU A 32 2.13 11.53 -1.24
CA GLU A 32 3.43 11.97 -1.72
C GLU A 32 3.27 12.62 -3.10
N ILE A 33 3.80 13.82 -3.26
CA ILE A 33 3.79 14.56 -4.53
C ILE A 33 5.18 14.43 -5.16
N GLN A 34 5.24 14.08 -6.44
CA GLN A 34 6.49 13.93 -7.19
C GLN A 34 6.76 15.15 -8.03
N CYS A 35 8.00 15.67 -7.95
CA CYS A 35 8.46 16.77 -8.77
C CYS A 35 9.28 16.26 -9.96
N PRO A 36 8.90 16.63 -11.20
CA PRO A 36 9.61 16.22 -12.40
C PRO A 36 10.95 16.94 -12.54
N THR A 37 11.86 16.36 -13.32
CA THR A 37 13.14 16.98 -13.65
C THR A 37 12.96 18.20 -14.56
N PRO A 38 13.77 19.27 -14.40
CA PRO A 38 13.70 20.44 -15.24
C PRO A 38 14.12 20.15 -16.68
N ASP A 39 13.61 20.94 -17.61
CA ASP A 39 14.01 20.89 -19.01
C ASP A 39 15.27 21.76 -19.24
N PHE A 40 16.45 21.14 -19.16
CA PHE A 40 17.72 21.82 -19.42
C PHE A 40 17.94 22.22 -20.90
N SER A 41 17.04 21.89 -21.82
CA SER A 41 17.07 22.42 -23.19
C SER A 41 16.63 23.89 -23.25
N ARG A 42 15.92 24.37 -22.24
CA ARG A 42 15.56 25.79 -22.11
C ARG A 42 16.80 26.65 -21.84
N PRO A 43 16.80 27.90 -22.31
CA PRO A 43 17.92 28.80 -22.07
C PRO A 43 18.18 29.00 -20.58
N TYR A 44 19.44 28.96 -20.17
CA TYR A 44 19.84 29.30 -18.81
C TYR A 44 19.50 30.77 -18.52
N GLN A 45 18.61 31.00 -17.59
CA GLN A 45 18.27 32.34 -17.11
C GLN A 45 18.36 32.33 -15.57
N ARG A 46 19.40 33.00 -15.08
CA ARG A 46 19.55 33.12 -13.62
C ARG A 46 18.48 34.02 -13.04
N THR A 47 17.69 33.50 -12.14
CA THR A 47 16.76 34.22 -11.30
C THR A 47 17.13 34.03 -9.83
N TYR A 48 16.75 34.99 -8.97
CA TYR A 48 17.02 34.88 -7.55
C TYR A 48 15.90 35.53 -6.74
N VAL A 49 15.23 34.75 -5.91
CA VAL A 49 14.27 35.25 -4.93
C VAL A 49 14.89 35.08 -3.53
N ALA A 50 15.05 36.23 -2.85
CA ALA A 50 15.69 36.25 -1.53
C ALA A 50 14.83 35.55 -0.46
N PRO A 51 15.48 34.97 0.58
CA PRO A 51 14.77 34.44 1.73
C PRO A 51 13.85 35.47 2.42
N PRO A 52 12.83 35.03 3.16
CA PRO A 52 11.96 35.92 3.94
C PRO A 52 12.74 36.78 4.91
N ILE A 53 12.21 37.97 5.20
CA ILE A 53 12.86 38.93 6.13
C ILE A 53 13.03 38.31 7.53
N GLU A 54 12.15 37.42 7.95
CA GLU A 54 12.21 36.69 9.23
C GLU A 54 13.49 35.83 9.30
N TYR A 55 13.82 35.16 8.20
CA TYR A 55 15.07 34.38 8.10
C TYR A 55 16.29 35.31 8.07
N LEU A 56 16.28 36.39 7.27
CA LEU A 56 17.41 37.31 7.12
C LEU A 56 17.73 38.04 8.42
N ARG A 57 16.74 38.35 9.25
CA ARG A 57 16.92 38.99 10.57
C ARG A 57 17.78 38.17 11.54
N LYS A 58 17.86 36.86 11.38
CA LYS A 58 18.74 36.00 12.20
C LYS A 58 20.23 36.35 12.03
N PHE A 59 20.60 36.94 10.92
CA PHE A 59 21.99 37.30 10.56
C PHE A 59 22.26 38.81 10.71
N ASP A 60 21.25 39.61 10.97
CA ASP A 60 21.41 41.07 11.21
C ASP A 60 21.88 41.30 12.66
N LYS A 61 23.12 41.74 12.79
CA LYS A 61 23.74 42.06 14.09
C LYS A 61 23.03 43.18 14.86
N ASN A 62 22.24 44.00 14.19
CA ASN A 62 21.49 45.12 14.78
C ASN A 62 20.02 44.77 15.06
N ALA A 63 19.54 43.60 14.58
CA ALA A 63 18.19 43.15 14.88
C ALA A 63 18.10 42.52 16.26
N ARG A 64 16.97 42.66 16.93
CA ARG A 64 16.68 41.89 18.13
C ARG A 64 16.63 40.38 17.72
N PRO A 65 17.31 39.51 18.45
CA PRO A 65 17.23 38.07 18.19
C PRO A 65 15.78 37.62 18.16
N GLN A 66 15.35 37.03 17.06
CA GLN A 66 14.04 36.42 16.92
C GLN A 66 14.22 34.91 16.99
N ALA A 67 13.55 34.27 17.94
CA ALA A 67 13.54 32.81 18.03
C ALA A 67 12.78 32.22 16.83
N ASP A 68 13.12 31.02 16.45
CA ASP A 68 12.36 30.25 15.46
C ASP A 68 10.92 30.07 15.97
N ARG A 69 9.99 30.11 15.02
CA ARG A 69 8.55 30.05 15.29
C ARG A 69 8.02 28.61 15.28
N SER A 70 8.85 27.69 14.80
CA SER A 70 8.61 26.25 14.82
C SER A 70 9.94 25.51 14.98
N LYS A 71 9.88 24.21 15.23
CA LYS A 71 11.04 23.33 15.32
C LYS A 71 10.86 22.14 14.40
N PHE A 72 11.81 21.92 13.50
CA PHE A 72 11.90 20.71 12.72
C PHE A 72 12.90 19.74 13.34
N ILE A 73 12.56 18.45 13.33
CA ILE A 73 13.46 17.35 13.71
C ILE A 73 13.67 16.53 12.47
N VAL A 74 14.83 16.66 11.84
CA VAL A 74 15.15 16.00 10.57
C VAL A 74 15.95 14.72 10.84
N THR A 75 15.47 13.62 10.27
CA THR A 75 16.18 12.35 10.20
C THR A 75 16.68 12.15 8.76
N TYR A 76 17.99 12.12 8.58
CA TYR A 76 18.62 11.91 7.29
C TYR A 76 18.91 10.42 7.07
N VAL A 77 18.54 9.91 5.91
CA VAL A 77 18.82 8.53 5.48
C VAL A 77 19.63 8.59 4.19
N ASP A 78 20.83 8.05 4.23
CA ASP A 78 21.81 7.99 3.11
C ASP A 78 22.22 9.37 2.52
N PHE A 79 21.97 10.45 3.24
CA PHE A 79 22.24 11.83 2.81
C PHE A 79 23.74 12.20 2.92
N PRO A 80 24.38 12.70 1.84
CA PRO A 80 25.71 13.26 1.90
C PRO A 80 25.75 14.52 2.79
N ALA A 81 26.89 14.79 3.42
CA ALA A 81 27.01 15.89 4.40
C ALA A 81 26.78 17.29 3.79
N ASP A 82 27.20 17.52 2.56
CA ASP A 82 26.97 18.78 1.82
C ASP A 82 25.48 18.95 1.43
N ALA A 83 24.81 17.85 1.06
CA ALA A 83 23.37 17.88 0.82
C ALA A 83 22.59 18.13 2.11
N GLN A 84 23.03 17.60 3.27
CA GLN A 84 22.41 17.91 4.56
C GLN A 84 22.50 19.41 4.90
N ALA A 85 23.62 20.07 4.62
CA ALA A 85 23.79 21.50 4.86
C ALA A 85 22.85 22.36 3.99
N ALA A 86 22.68 22.02 2.74
CA ALA A 86 21.75 22.67 1.83
C ALA A 86 20.28 22.42 2.24
N PHE A 87 19.98 21.18 2.64
CA PHE A 87 18.65 20.80 3.18
C PHE A 87 18.31 21.61 4.42
N GLN A 88 19.23 21.67 5.38
CA GLN A 88 19.04 22.40 6.62
C GLN A 88 18.75 23.88 6.38
N LYS A 89 19.37 24.51 5.37
CA LYS A 89 19.05 25.89 5.01
C LYS A 89 17.57 26.08 4.63
N ALA A 90 16.99 25.18 3.85
CA ALA A 90 15.56 25.23 3.51
C ALA A 90 14.68 25.02 4.74
N VAL A 91 15.05 24.08 5.62
CA VAL A 91 14.39 23.88 6.92
C VAL A 91 14.43 25.15 7.77
N ASP A 92 15.59 25.80 7.88
CA ASP A 92 15.76 27.03 8.67
C ASP A 92 14.92 28.19 8.14
N ILE A 93 14.69 28.24 6.82
CA ILE A 93 13.77 29.19 6.20
C ILE A 93 12.34 28.89 6.66
N TRP A 94 11.88 27.65 6.58
CA TRP A 94 10.54 27.27 7.05
C TRP A 94 10.36 27.54 8.55
N GLN A 95 11.34 27.19 9.38
CA GLN A 95 11.31 27.45 10.82
C GLN A 95 11.14 28.94 11.17
N SER A 96 11.65 29.83 10.32
CA SER A 96 11.56 31.26 10.54
C SER A 96 10.16 31.86 10.30
N VAL A 97 9.35 31.22 9.44
CA VAL A 97 8.06 31.77 9.01
C VAL A 97 6.85 30.96 9.51
N LEU A 98 7.03 29.64 9.74
CA LEU A 98 5.94 28.74 10.12
C LEU A 98 5.78 28.73 11.66
N ILE A 99 4.55 28.76 12.16
CA ILE A 99 4.25 28.74 13.60
C ILE A 99 3.81 27.35 14.00
N SER A 100 4.55 26.71 14.92
CA SER A 100 4.12 25.45 15.55
C SER A 100 4.74 25.31 16.93
N ASP A 101 3.93 25.01 17.94
CA ASP A 101 4.39 24.62 19.28
C ASP A 101 4.74 23.12 19.35
N VAL A 102 4.29 22.33 18.38
CA VAL A 102 4.60 20.90 18.25
C VAL A 102 5.75 20.76 17.26
N PRO A 103 6.80 19.99 17.57
CA PRO A 103 7.90 19.74 16.64
C PRO A 103 7.41 19.02 15.38
N ILE A 104 7.92 19.43 14.22
CA ILE A 104 7.63 18.78 12.94
C ILE A 104 8.74 17.78 12.65
N ARG A 105 8.40 16.48 12.57
CA ARG A 105 9.33 15.38 12.31
C ARG A 105 9.40 15.09 10.82
N LEU A 106 10.60 15.23 10.24
CA LEU A 106 10.81 15.03 8.82
C LEU A 106 11.86 13.93 8.58
N THR A 107 11.52 12.93 7.79
CA THR A 107 12.49 11.96 7.28
C THR A 107 12.85 12.31 5.85
N ALA A 108 14.14 12.61 5.63
CA ALA A 108 14.70 12.91 4.31
C ALA A 108 15.55 11.72 3.82
N ARG A 109 15.27 11.23 2.60
CA ARG A 109 15.98 10.12 1.98
C ARG A 109 16.73 10.58 0.75
N TRP A 110 17.95 10.07 0.58
CA TRP A 110 18.78 10.29 -0.59
C TRP A 110 18.91 8.98 -1.35
N GLU A 111 18.13 8.82 -2.42
CA GLU A 111 18.00 7.54 -3.10
C GLU A 111 17.83 7.74 -4.62
N SER A 112 18.07 6.72 -5.41
CA SER A 112 17.82 6.77 -6.86
C SER A 112 16.33 6.83 -7.14
N LEU A 113 15.87 7.87 -7.85
CA LEU A 113 14.48 8.06 -8.26
C LEU A 113 14.30 7.98 -9.79
N GLY A 114 15.32 7.47 -10.50
CA GLY A 114 15.32 7.43 -11.96
C GLY A 114 15.56 8.79 -12.59
N ARG A 115 15.38 8.89 -13.93
CA ARG A 115 15.78 10.08 -14.70
C ARG A 115 14.72 11.19 -14.76
N SER A 116 13.48 10.89 -14.42
CA SER A 116 12.34 11.81 -14.60
C SER A 116 11.88 12.51 -13.33
N VAL A 117 12.40 12.13 -12.17
CA VAL A 117 11.99 12.66 -10.87
C VAL A 117 13.17 13.35 -10.18
N LEU A 118 12.98 14.60 -9.77
CA LEU A 118 13.92 15.36 -8.94
C LEU A 118 13.85 14.92 -7.48
N GLY A 119 12.66 14.94 -6.97
CA GLY A 119 12.35 14.61 -5.61
C GLY A 119 10.85 14.39 -5.45
N SER A 120 10.48 14.03 -4.24
CA SER A 120 9.09 13.92 -3.84
C SER A 120 8.97 14.23 -2.35
N ALA A 121 7.86 14.81 -1.96
CA ALA A 121 7.53 14.90 -0.55
C ALA A 121 6.04 14.87 -0.32
N GLY A 122 5.66 14.58 0.93
CA GLY A 122 4.29 14.61 1.33
C GLY A 122 4.10 14.40 2.82
N ALA A 123 2.86 14.55 3.26
CA ALA A 123 2.47 14.20 4.60
C ALA A 123 2.52 12.67 4.77
N ASN A 124 3.17 12.18 5.81
CA ASN A 124 3.26 10.75 6.09
C ASN A 124 1.90 10.13 6.43
N SER A 125 1.00 10.91 6.97
CA SER A 125 -0.39 10.52 7.26
C SER A 125 -1.32 11.72 7.21
N LEU A 126 -2.61 11.43 7.05
CA LEU A 126 -3.67 12.43 7.06
C LEU A 126 -4.61 12.15 8.24
N PHE A 127 -5.03 13.21 8.93
CA PHE A 127 -5.92 13.12 10.09
C PHE A 127 -7.16 13.98 9.88
N ARG A 128 -8.31 13.52 10.37
CA ARG A 128 -9.56 14.29 10.39
C ARG A 128 -10.23 14.24 11.75
N ASP A 129 -11.06 15.23 12.02
CA ASP A 129 -11.92 15.31 13.21
C ASP A 129 -11.15 15.27 14.55
N PHE A 130 -9.91 15.73 14.54
CA PHE A 130 -9.04 15.88 15.71
C PHE A 130 -9.41 17.15 16.50
N PRO A 131 -8.99 17.28 17.77
CA PRO A 131 -9.21 18.50 18.56
C PRO A 131 -8.57 19.72 17.91
N GLY A 132 -9.36 20.77 17.63
CA GLY A 132 -8.90 21.96 16.95
C GLY A 132 -9.10 21.99 15.43
N ALA A 133 -9.58 20.89 14.83
CA ALA A 133 -9.97 20.89 13.42
C ALA A 133 -11.04 21.95 13.16
N THR A 134 -10.87 22.75 12.10
CA THR A 134 -11.82 23.83 11.72
C THR A 134 -12.90 23.36 10.75
N LYS A 135 -12.64 22.30 10.00
CA LYS A 135 -13.57 21.64 9.10
C LYS A 135 -13.76 20.20 9.54
N ALA A 136 -14.99 19.82 9.82
CA ALA A 136 -15.31 18.44 10.13
C ALA A 136 -15.35 17.59 8.86
N PHE A 137 -15.14 16.27 9.00
CA PHE A 137 -15.11 15.34 7.88
C PHE A 137 -14.13 15.77 6.77
N THR A 138 -12.97 16.25 7.17
CA THR A 138 -11.94 16.80 6.28
C THR A 138 -10.58 16.31 6.74
N PHE A 139 -9.77 15.80 5.82
CA PHE A 139 -8.42 15.40 6.11
C PHE A 139 -7.44 16.57 6.09
N TYR A 140 -6.55 16.56 7.05
CA TYR A 140 -5.45 17.50 7.21
C TYR A 140 -4.12 16.74 7.19
N PRO A 141 -3.04 17.32 6.61
CA PRO A 141 -1.69 16.79 6.77
C PRO A 141 -1.34 16.70 8.24
N ILE A 142 -0.66 15.62 8.64
CA ILE A 142 -0.40 15.32 10.06
C ILE A 142 0.33 16.47 10.76
N ALA A 143 1.37 17.07 10.18
CA ALA A 143 2.07 18.21 10.78
C ALA A 143 1.13 19.40 11.08
N MET A 144 0.18 19.68 10.19
CA MET A 144 -0.84 20.73 10.40
C MET A 144 -1.85 20.29 11.47
N ALA A 145 -2.28 19.05 11.45
CA ALA A 145 -3.23 18.52 12.43
C ALA A 145 -2.64 18.58 13.86
N GLU A 146 -1.40 18.19 14.04
CA GLU A 146 -0.69 18.27 15.32
C GLU A 146 -0.50 19.70 15.81
N LYS A 147 -0.11 20.61 14.91
CA LYS A 147 -0.05 22.03 15.22
C LYS A 147 -1.39 22.58 15.70
N MET A 148 -2.48 22.26 15.01
CA MET A 148 -3.82 22.70 15.37
C MET A 148 -4.34 22.06 16.66
N ALA A 149 -4.04 20.76 16.86
CA ALA A 149 -4.35 20.04 18.10
C ALA A 149 -3.45 20.44 19.27
N ARG A 150 -2.31 21.08 19.01
CA ARG A 150 -1.27 21.40 19.98
C ARG A 150 -0.71 20.16 20.70
N GLN A 151 -0.69 19.03 20.03
CA GLN A 151 -0.17 17.76 20.56
C GLN A 151 0.22 16.83 19.41
N GLU A 152 1.12 15.90 19.71
CA GLU A 152 1.48 14.79 18.82
C GLU A 152 0.27 13.86 18.63
N LEU A 153 -0.05 13.51 17.40
CA LEU A 153 -1.19 12.64 17.05
C LEU A 153 -0.72 11.29 16.49
N ASN A 154 0.51 11.22 15.97
CA ASN A 154 1.09 10.01 15.39
C ASN A 154 2.24 9.42 16.25
N GLY A 155 2.50 9.98 17.43
CA GLY A 155 3.59 9.61 18.31
C GLY A 155 4.94 10.09 17.79
N ASN A 156 5.92 9.17 17.64
CA ASN A 156 7.24 9.51 17.15
C ASN A 156 7.46 9.21 15.66
N ASN A 157 6.40 8.91 14.92
CA ASN A 157 6.50 8.71 13.48
C ASN A 157 6.81 10.05 12.78
N PRO A 158 7.42 10.03 11.59
CA PRO A 158 7.60 11.24 10.83
C PRO A 158 6.26 11.85 10.42
N ASP A 159 6.19 13.17 10.36
CA ASP A 159 5.05 13.92 9.82
C ASP A 159 5.19 14.11 8.32
N ILE A 160 6.42 14.29 7.89
CA ILE A 160 6.78 14.51 6.49
C ILE A 160 7.81 13.45 6.09
N VAL A 161 7.59 12.86 4.92
CA VAL A 161 8.59 12.04 4.23
C VAL A 161 8.98 12.75 2.94
N ALA A 162 10.27 12.94 2.72
CA ALA A 162 10.81 13.55 1.52
C ALA A 162 11.93 12.68 0.94
N ARG A 163 11.97 12.55 -0.38
CA ARG A 163 12.98 11.77 -1.12
C ARG A 163 13.63 12.65 -2.15
N PHE A 164 14.93 12.52 -2.31
CA PHE A 164 15.70 13.29 -3.30
C PHE A 164 16.56 12.38 -4.14
N ASN A 165 16.58 12.65 -5.43
CA ASN A 165 17.25 11.82 -6.41
C ASN A 165 18.77 11.89 -6.28
N ALA A 166 19.38 10.79 -5.82
CA ALA A 166 20.82 10.65 -5.69
C ALA A 166 21.57 10.70 -7.04
N ASP A 167 20.90 10.38 -8.14
CA ASP A 167 21.50 10.33 -9.47
C ASP A 167 21.47 11.68 -10.18
N PHE A 168 20.86 12.71 -9.56
CA PHE A 168 20.70 14.01 -10.20
C PHE A 168 21.89 14.93 -9.94
N ASN A 169 22.17 15.82 -10.90
CA ASN A 169 23.29 16.75 -10.80
C ASN A 169 22.93 18.01 -10.04
N TRP A 170 22.91 17.91 -8.71
CA TRP A 170 22.53 19.00 -7.80
C TRP A 170 23.59 20.08 -7.64
N TYR A 171 23.15 21.31 -7.41
CA TYR A 171 23.93 22.34 -6.78
C TYR A 171 23.63 22.35 -5.27
N LEU A 172 24.61 21.93 -4.47
CA LEU A 172 24.50 21.80 -3.02
C LEU A 172 25.03 23.03 -2.27
N GLY A 173 25.45 24.07 -3.01
CA GLY A 173 25.85 25.35 -2.40
C GLY A 173 24.66 26.07 -1.76
N THR A 174 24.95 26.87 -0.74
CA THR A 174 23.93 27.64 -0.01
C THR A 174 23.95 29.14 -0.33
N ASP A 175 24.72 29.57 -1.32
CA ASP A 175 24.92 30.97 -1.72
C ASP A 175 23.95 31.45 -2.82
N GLY A 176 23.12 30.53 -3.37
CA GLY A 176 22.16 30.85 -4.43
C GLY A 176 22.83 31.11 -5.80
N ASN A 177 23.96 30.44 -6.07
CA ASN A 177 24.74 30.61 -7.30
C ASN A 177 24.88 29.30 -8.10
N PRO A 178 23.78 28.61 -8.50
CA PRO A 178 23.89 27.39 -9.26
C PRO A 178 24.59 27.63 -10.61
N PRO A 179 25.62 26.84 -10.96
CA PRO A 179 26.19 26.87 -12.29
C PRO A 179 25.21 26.31 -13.33
N ARG A 180 25.47 26.57 -14.60
CA ARG A 180 24.67 26.01 -15.70
C ARG A 180 24.54 24.48 -15.56
N ASN A 181 23.36 23.95 -15.88
CA ASN A 181 23.05 22.53 -15.86
C ASN A 181 23.10 21.88 -14.46
N ARG A 182 22.94 22.67 -13.41
CA ARG A 182 22.70 22.20 -12.04
C ARG A 182 21.46 22.86 -11.46
N GLN A 183 20.63 22.04 -10.83
CA GLN A 183 19.44 22.51 -10.12
C GLN A 183 19.80 22.92 -8.71
N ASP A 184 19.26 24.04 -8.24
CA ASP A 184 19.46 24.50 -6.87
C ASP A 184 18.72 23.58 -5.88
N PHE A 185 19.49 22.90 -5.04
CA PHE A 185 18.94 21.95 -4.10
C PHE A 185 18.14 22.63 -2.98
N VAL A 186 18.56 23.79 -2.51
CA VAL A 186 17.83 24.56 -1.46
C VAL A 186 16.42 24.89 -1.93
N SER A 187 16.26 25.38 -3.16
CA SER A 187 14.97 25.73 -3.76
C SER A 187 14.06 24.50 -3.87
N THR A 188 14.62 23.38 -4.33
CA THR A 188 13.88 22.12 -4.45
C THR A 188 13.43 21.61 -3.09
N VAL A 189 14.31 21.59 -2.08
CA VAL A 189 13.94 21.18 -0.71
C VAL A 189 12.87 22.09 -0.12
N LEU A 190 12.96 23.40 -0.37
CA LEU A 190 11.95 24.36 0.10
C LEU A 190 10.57 24.07 -0.49
N HIS A 191 10.52 23.74 -1.77
CA HIS A 191 9.33 23.32 -2.50
C HIS A 191 8.76 22.02 -1.93
N GLU A 192 9.58 20.99 -1.82
CA GLU A 192 9.14 19.68 -1.34
C GLU A 192 8.58 19.73 0.09
N ILE A 193 9.23 20.47 0.99
CA ILE A 193 8.69 20.69 2.33
C ILE A 193 7.32 21.39 2.27
N GLY A 194 7.09 22.28 1.31
CA GLY A 194 5.79 22.91 1.07
C GLY A 194 4.67 21.89 0.85
N HIS A 195 4.94 20.82 0.06
CA HIS A 195 4.01 19.70 -0.08
C HIS A 195 3.83 18.96 1.24
N GLY A 196 4.91 18.62 1.93
CA GLY A 196 4.84 17.97 3.24
C GLY A 196 4.00 18.75 4.27
N LEU A 197 4.02 20.07 4.21
CA LEU A 197 3.24 20.98 5.06
C LEU A 197 1.77 21.15 4.63
N GLY A 198 1.38 20.63 3.45
CA GLY A 198 -0.01 20.60 3.03
C GLY A 198 -0.34 21.31 1.72
N PHE A 199 0.63 21.73 0.92
CA PHE A 199 0.34 22.29 -0.39
C PHE A 199 0.03 21.17 -1.40
N PHE A 200 -1.07 20.48 -1.20
CA PHE A 200 -1.59 19.43 -2.10
C PHE A 200 -3.08 19.23 -1.90
N GLY A 201 -3.77 18.92 -2.98
CA GLY A 201 -5.20 18.59 -2.96
C GLY A 201 -5.50 17.15 -3.30
N SER A 202 -6.78 16.78 -3.26
CA SER A 202 -7.22 15.40 -3.42
C SER A 202 -7.77 15.07 -4.81
N LEU A 203 -7.95 16.07 -5.68
CA LEU A 203 -8.53 15.89 -7.01
C LEU A 203 -7.52 15.21 -7.95
N ARG A 204 -7.91 14.09 -8.52
CA ARG A 204 -7.12 13.30 -9.47
C ARG A 204 -8.01 12.59 -10.49
N PRO A 205 -7.47 12.04 -11.59
CA PRO A 205 -8.23 11.13 -12.45
C PRO A 205 -8.73 9.92 -11.66
N LEU A 206 -9.88 9.41 -12.04
CA LEU A 206 -10.36 8.12 -11.57
C LEU A 206 -9.51 7.01 -12.17
N ASP A 207 -9.02 6.09 -11.35
CA ASP A 207 -8.18 4.99 -11.77
C ASP A 207 -8.86 4.15 -12.87
N GLY A 208 -8.13 3.85 -13.94
CA GLY A 208 -8.62 3.09 -15.08
C GLY A 208 -9.64 3.83 -15.99
N ASP A 209 -9.97 5.09 -15.69
CA ASP A 209 -10.86 5.92 -16.52
C ASP A 209 -10.21 7.30 -16.77
N GLY A 210 -9.57 7.46 -17.91
CA GLY A 210 -8.94 8.72 -18.33
C GLY A 210 -9.93 9.84 -18.65
N THR A 211 -11.23 9.71 -18.36
CA THR A 211 -12.27 10.69 -18.68
C THR A 211 -12.97 11.28 -17.47
N GLN A 212 -12.84 10.67 -16.31
CA GLN A 212 -13.47 11.13 -15.07
C GLN A 212 -12.44 11.57 -14.03
N GLY A 213 -12.78 12.58 -13.24
CA GLY A 213 -12.02 12.98 -12.05
C GLY A 213 -12.71 12.53 -10.77
N ILE A 214 -11.92 12.35 -9.72
CA ILE A 214 -12.38 11.97 -8.37
C ILE A 214 -11.74 12.87 -7.33
N ILE A 215 -12.52 13.31 -6.35
CA ILE A 215 -12.02 13.96 -5.12
C ILE A 215 -11.87 12.88 -4.06
N ALA A 216 -10.66 12.71 -3.59
CA ALA A 216 -10.22 11.81 -2.52
C ALA A 216 -10.69 10.34 -2.64
N SER A 217 -9.91 9.43 -2.12
CA SER A 217 -10.35 8.07 -1.84
C SER A 217 -11.46 8.08 -0.80
N GLY A 218 -12.64 7.54 -1.15
CA GLY A 218 -13.78 7.46 -0.22
C GLY A 218 -14.59 8.75 -0.05
N GLY A 219 -14.35 9.80 -0.85
CA GLY A 219 -15.17 11.00 -0.88
C GLY A 219 -14.97 11.97 0.30
N VAL A 220 -13.87 11.81 1.05
CA VAL A 220 -13.49 12.74 2.13
C VAL A 220 -12.50 13.76 1.59
N PRO A 221 -12.84 15.07 1.54
CA PRO A 221 -11.96 16.09 1.00
C PRO A 221 -10.76 16.35 1.90
N TYR A 222 -9.69 16.91 1.30
CA TYR A 222 -8.59 17.49 2.06
C TYR A 222 -8.88 18.95 2.37
N ILE A 223 -8.21 19.49 3.37
CA ILE A 223 -8.40 20.93 3.74
C ILE A 223 -8.11 21.85 2.56
N PHE A 224 -7.16 21.50 1.69
CA PHE A 224 -6.84 22.22 0.46
C PHE A 224 -8.08 22.40 -0.44
N ASP A 225 -8.87 21.37 -0.63
CA ASP A 225 -9.99 21.34 -1.58
C ASP A 225 -11.11 22.34 -1.22
N HIS A 226 -11.20 22.71 0.07
CA HIS A 226 -12.20 23.68 0.54
C HIS A 226 -12.00 25.10 0.01
N PHE A 227 -10.82 25.39 -0.52
CA PHE A 227 -10.46 26.72 -1.01
C PHE A 227 -10.35 26.78 -2.53
N VAL A 228 -10.67 25.68 -3.23
CA VAL A 228 -10.56 25.60 -4.69
C VAL A 228 -11.90 25.90 -5.34
N GLU A 229 -11.88 26.76 -6.32
CA GLU A 229 -13.01 27.09 -7.19
C GLU A 229 -12.61 27.11 -8.66
N ASN A 230 -13.60 27.01 -9.56
CA ASN A 230 -13.38 27.19 -10.98
C ASN A 230 -13.53 28.69 -11.38
N LEU A 231 -13.31 28.98 -12.67
CA LEU A 231 -13.45 30.35 -13.23
C LEU A 231 -14.84 30.97 -12.98
N GLU A 232 -15.88 30.15 -12.87
CA GLU A 232 -17.25 30.57 -12.59
C GLU A 232 -17.53 30.78 -11.10
N LYS A 233 -16.48 30.73 -10.26
CA LYS A 233 -16.55 30.82 -8.79
C LYS A 233 -17.38 29.70 -8.15
N LYS A 234 -17.41 28.52 -8.77
CA LYS A 234 -18.02 27.34 -8.20
C LYS A 234 -16.98 26.54 -7.45
N ALA A 235 -17.19 26.36 -6.14
CA ALA A 235 -16.32 25.57 -5.31
C ALA A 235 -16.23 24.12 -5.84
N ILE A 236 -15.03 23.53 -5.87
CA ILE A 236 -14.81 22.17 -6.40
C ILE A 236 -15.57 21.10 -5.59
N LEU A 237 -15.86 21.38 -4.32
CA LEU A 237 -16.65 20.53 -3.44
C LEU A 237 -18.17 20.68 -3.61
N ASN A 238 -18.63 21.55 -4.50
CA ASN A 238 -20.05 21.74 -4.79
C ASN A 238 -20.58 20.54 -5.60
N THR A 239 -21.23 19.60 -4.94
CA THR A 239 -21.76 18.36 -5.54
C THR A 239 -22.91 18.56 -6.51
N ASP A 240 -23.53 19.75 -6.55
CA ASP A 240 -24.55 20.09 -7.55
C ASP A 240 -23.92 20.39 -8.93
N VAL A 241 -22.67 20.86 -8.92
CA VAL A 241 -21.87 21.16 -10.11
C VAL A 241 -20.90 20.02 -10.42
N PHE A 242 -20.19 19.57 -9.41
CA PHE A 242 -19.14 18.54 -9.52
C PHE A 242 -19.55 17.25 -8.79
N LYS A 243 -20.19 16.36 -9.50
CA LYS A 243 -20.45 15.01 -8.95
C LYS A 243 -19.14 14.27 -8.76
N ASN A 244 -19.05 13.42 -7.76
CA ASN A 244 -17.85 12.68 -7.43
C ASN A 244 -18.10 11.15 -7.56
N PRO A 245 -17.50 10.44 -8.52
CA PRO A 245 -16.66 10.93 -9.63
C PRO A 245 -17.45 11.58 -10.76
N SER A 246 -16.80 12.38 -11.62
CA SER A 246 -17.45 12.94 -12.82
C SER A 246 -16.47 13.42 -13.90
N VAL A 247 -17.00 13.57 -15.11
CA VAL A 247 -16.30 14.21 -16.25
C VAL A 247 -16.03 15.69 -15.96
N GLU A 248 -16.92 16.37 -15.25
CA GLU A 248 -16.76 17.78 -14.85
C GLU A 248 -15.54 17.98 -13.96
N LEU A 249 -15.28 17.06 -13.02
CA LEU A 249 -14.07 17.07 -12.20
C LEU A 249 -12.80 16.86 -13.05
N TYR A 250 -12.84 15.95 -14.01
CA TYR A 250 -11.71 15.76 -14.93
C TYR A 250 -11.45 17.00 -15.80
N ARG A 251 -12.50 17.62 -16.33
CA ARG A 251 -12.38 18.88 -17.08
C ARG A 251 -11.85 20.04 -16.24
N ALA A 252 -12.24 20.12 -14.97
CA ALA A 252 -11.66 21.10 -14.05
C ALA A 252 -10.16 20.86 -13.89
N LEU A 253 -9.73 19.60 -13.74
CA LEU A 253 -8.34 19.19 -13.57
C LEU A 253 -7.46 19.47 -14.80
N THR A 254 -8.06 19.54 -16.01
CA THR A 254 -7.36 19.70 -17.29
C THR A 254 -7.76 20.96 -18.07
N GLY A 255 -8.56 21.83 -17.49
CA GLY A 255 -9.15 22.98 -18.20
C GLY A 255 -8.41 24.32 -17.99
N GLY A 256 -7.35 24.39 -17.20
CA GLY A 256 -6.64 25.62 -16.89
C GLY A 256 -7.41 26.63 -16.04
N ASN A 257 -8.52 26.22 -15.40
CA ASN A 257 -9.51 27.08 -14.79
C ASN A 257 -9.76 26.73 -13.31
N LEU A 258 -8.71 26.46 -12.55
CA LEU A 258 -8.77 26.22 -11.12
C LEU A 258 -8.02 27.31 -10.35
N TYR A 259 -8.61 27.75 -9.25
CA TYR A 259 -8.11 28.87 -8.47
C TYR A 259 -8.25 28.60 -6.97
N LEU A 260 -7.25 29.00 -6.18
CA LEU A 260 -7.37 29.12 -4.73
C LEU A 260 -8.05 30.45 -4.40
N ASN A 261 -9.13 30.40 -3.66
CA ASN A 261 -9.88 31.56 -3.20
C ASN A 261 -10.00 31.56 -1.67
N ALA A 262 -9.38 32.55 -1.04
CA ALA A 262 -9.47 32.79 0.40
C ALA A 262 -9.14 34.25 0.70
N PRO A 263 -9.69 34.84 1.78
CA PRO A 263 -9.48 36.26 2.11
C PRO A 263 -8.02 36.70 2.22
N ASP A 264 -7.19 35.91 2.88
CA ASP A 264 -5.77 36.20 3.03
C ASP A 264 -5.01 36.10 1.69
N ILE A 265 -5.41 35.17 0.78
CA ILE A 265 -4.85 35.12 -0.57
C ILE A 265 -5.19 36.36 -1.36
N LEU A 266 -6.44 36.77 -1.36
CA LEU A 266 -6.88 38.00 -2.05
C LEU A 266 -6.10 39.21 -1.54
N SER A 267 -5.81 39.29 -0.24
CA SER A 267 -5.10 40.43 0.37
C SER A 267 -3.64 40.55 -0.11
N VAL A 268 -2.99 39.44 -0.44
CA VAL A 268 -1.57 39.41 -0.88
C VAL A 268 -1.40 39.28 -2.39
N ASN A 269 -2.48 39.01 -3.12
CA ASN A 269 -2.52 38.83 -4.58
C ASN A 269 -3.33 39.91 -5.28
N GLU A 270 -3.22 41.12 -4.81
CA GLU A 270 -3.86 42.32 -5.43
C GLU A 270 -5.37 42.19 -5.64
N GLY A 271 -6.06 41.50 -4.74
CA GLY A 271 -7.50 41.21 -4.82
C GLY A 271 -7.89 40.05 -5.74
N ASN A 272 -6.91 39.32 -6.30
CA ASN A 272 -7.16 38.21 -7.20
C ASN A 272 -7.02 36.83 -6.49
N THR A 273 -7.76 35.85 -6.97
CA THR A 273 -7.57 34.43 -6.61
C THR A 273 -6.25 33.91 -7.17
N ALA A 274 -5.67 32.92 -6.55
CA ALA A 274 -4.41 32.32 -7.03
C ALA A 274 -4.69 31.13 -7.97
N ARG A 275 -4.16 31.21 -9.19
CA ARG A 275 -4.36 30.19 -10.22
C ARG A 275 -3.56 28.94 -9.92
N LEU A 276 -4.20 27.75 -10.04
CA LEU A 276 -3.58 26.44 -9.92
C LEU A 276 -3.18 25.90 -11.30
N TYR A 277 -2.17 25.02 -11.27
CA TYR A 277 -1.73 24.32 -12.46
C TYR A 277 -2.72 23.22 -12.84
N ALA A 278 -3.38 23.42 -13.99
CA ALA A 278 -4.37 22.48 -14.53
C ALA A 278 -4.23 22.43 -16.06
N PRO A 279 -3.12 21.84 -16.60
CA PRO A 279 -2.81 21.84 -18.03
C PRO A 279 -3.83 21.05 -18.85
N GLY A 280 -3.84 21.23 -20.18
CA GLY A 280 -4.78 20.57 -21.09
C GLY A 280 -4.74 19.03 -21.09
N ALA A 281 -3.68 18.44 -20.54
CA ALA A 281 -3.58 17.03 -20.22
C ALA A 281 -3.14 16.87 -18.76
N TYR A 282 -3.72 15.92 -18.04
CA TYR A 282 -3.34 15.66 -16.65
C TYR A 282 -1.86 15.30 -16.56
N SER A 283 -1.17 15.97 -15.65
CA SER A 283 0.24 15.70 -15.31
C SER A 283 0.29 15.15 -13.90
N ALA A 284 0.58 13.87 -13.77
CA ALA A 284 0.70 13.20 -12.48
C ALA A 284 1.77 13.89 -11.62
N GLY A 285 1.49 14.09 -10.33
CA GLY A 285 2.36 14.83 -9.43
C GLY A 285 2.29 16.36 -9.58
N SER A 286 1.92 16.91 -10.74
CA SER A 286 1.95 18.36 -10.99
C SER A 286 0.57 19.01 -10.95
N SER A 287 -0.42 18.43 -11.65
CA SER A 287 -1.76 19.00 -11.74
C SER A 287 -2.44 19.12 -10.39
N TYR A 288 -3.16 20.25 -10.18
CA TYR A 288 -3.94 20.55 -8.99
C TYR A 288 -3.14 20.91 -7.73
N SER A 289 -1.99 20.27 -7.51
CA SER A 289 -1.17 20.47 -6.30
C SER A 289 -0.06 21.50 -6.46
N HIS A 290 -0.14 22.34 -7.50
CA HIS A 290 0.84 23.42 -7.78
C HIS A 290 0.15 24.70 -8.21
N LEU A 291 0.87 25.82 -8.05
CA LEU A 291 0.52 27.10 -8.65
C LEU A 291 0.80 27.07 -10.16
N ASP A 292 0.05 27.88 -10.93
CA ASP A 292 0.18 27.90 -12.39
C ASP A 292 1.51 28.50 -12.86
N GLU A 293 2.31 27.71 -13.58
CA GLU A 293 3.63 28.06 -14.10
C GLU A 293 3.65 29.30 -15.01
N THR A 294 2.58 29.50 -15.78
CA THR A 294 2.49 30.63 -16.71
C THR A 294 2.16 31.94 -16.01
N THR A 295 1.49 31.87 -14.87
CA THR A 295 1.10 33.00 -14.03
C THR A 295 2.22 33.38 -13.07
N TYR A 296 2.83 32.39 -12.39
CA TYR A 296 3.86 32.60 -11.38
C TYR A 296 5.23 32.16 -11.93
N LYS A 297 5.77 32.95 -12.83
CA LYS A 297 7.00 32.64 -13.56
C LYS A 297 8.22 32.58 -12.65
N SER A 298 9.21 31.82 -13.06
CA SER A 298 10.54 31.78 -12.46
C SER A 298 11.07 33.19 -12.16
N GLY A 299 11.64 33.38 -10.96
CA GLY A 299 12.12 34.68 -10.46
C GLY A 299 11.05 35.56 -9.84
N THR A 300 9.78 35.18 -9.85
CA THR A 300 8.74 35.88 -9.06
C THR A 300 8.65 35.28 -7.64
N ILE A 301 8.23 36.10 -6.69
CA ILE A 301 8.20 35.69 -5.28
C ILE A 301 7.23 34.52 -5.00
N ASN A 302 6.26 34.26 -5.86
CA ASN A 302 5.27 33.19 -5.72
C ASN A 302 5.58 31.96 -6.56
N ALA A 303 6.78 31.84 -7.15
CA ALA A 303 7.16 30.72 -8.00
C ALA A 303 7.53 29.43 -7.23
N THR A 304 7.67 29.46 -5.92
CA THR A 304 8.16 28.29 -5.15
C THR A 304 7.30 27.06 -5.34
N MET A 305 5.99 27.18 -5.40
CA MET A 305 5.09 26.03 -5.58
C MET A 305 4.56 25.89 -7.01
N THR A 306 5.34 26.30 -8.03
CA THR A 306 5.09 25.93 -9.43
C THR A 306 5.71 24.57 -9.75
N PRO A 307 5.17 23.79 -10.74
CA PRO A 307 5.54 22.38 -10.90
C PRO A 307 6.95 22.15 -11.46
N PHE A 308 7.57 23.15 -12.13
CA PHE A 308 8.86 22.97 -12.81
C PHE A 308 9.85 24.03 -12.34
N GLY A 309 11.06 23.61 -12.00
CA GLY A 309 12.18 24.53 -11.84
C GLY A 309 12.81 24.87 -13.17
N ASP A 310 13.10 26.15 -13.43
CA ASP A 310 13.82 26.57 -14.62
C ASP A 310 15.34 26.46 -14.44
N ASN A 311 16.06 26.32 -15.55
CA ASN A 311 17.52 26.25 -15.56
C ASN A 311 18.15 27.55 -15.06
N GLY A 312 18.71 27.53 -13.85
CA GLY A 312 19.30 28.70 -13.16
C GLY A 312 18.34 29.40 -12.18
N GLU A 313 17.17 28.85 -11.94
CA GLU A 313 16.25 29.36 -10.94
C GLU A 313 16.76 29.10 -9.52
N VAL A 314 16.69 30.16 -8.69
CA VAL A 314 16.89 30.09 -7.26
C VAL A 314 15.72 30.78 -6.57
N ASN A 315 14.97 30.00 -5.80
CA ASN A 315 13.85 30.51 -5.01
C ASN A 315 13.99 30.10 -3.55
N ALA A 316 14.37 31.03 -2.70
CA ALA A 316 14.58 30.82 -1.28
C ALA A 316 13.42 31.35 -0.41
N ASN A 317 12.23 31.57 -0.99
CA ASN A 317 11.09 32.17 -0.29
C ASN A 317 9.83 31.34 -0.55
N PRO A 318 9.10 30.89 0.46
CA PRO A 318 7.81 30.21 0.25
C PRO A 318 6.79 31.01 -0.56
N GLY A 319 6.90 32.33 -0.51
CA GLY A 319 6.02 33.27 -1.20
C GLY A 319 4.77 33.65 -0.40
N PRO A 320 4.29 34.88 -0.59
CA PRO A 320 3.14 35.41 0.15
C PRO A 320 1.84 34.63 -0.10
N ILE A 321 1.61 34.13 -1.31
CA ILE A 321 0.41 33.32 -1.62
C ILE A 321 0.42 32.03 -0.82
N VAL A 322 1.53 31.30 -0.80
CA VAL A 322 1.66 30.03 -0.05
C VAL A 322 1.47 30.28 1.45
N MET A 323 2.10 31.32 1.99
CA MET A 323 1.98 31.64 3.41
C MET A 323 0.57 32.10 3.79
N ALA A 324 -0.11 32.88 2.93
CA ALA A 324 -1.50 33.24 3.12
C ALA A 324 -2.42 32.03 3.07
N PHE A 325 -2.19 31.13 2.13
CA PHE A 325 -2.94 29.89 2.01
C PHE A 325 -2.75 28.96 3.22
N PHE A 326 -1.51 28.78 3.67
CA PHE A 326 -1.22 28.02 4.89
C PHE A 326 -1.93 28.60 6.12
N LYS A 327 -1.99 29.93 6.23
CA LYS A 327 -2.73 30.59 7.29
C LYS A 327 -4.23 30.24 7.24
N GLU A 328 -4.84 30.26 6.06
CA GLU A 328 -6.26 29.92 5.87
C GLU A 328 -6.54 28.43 6.17
N MET A 329 -5.63 27.53 5.82
CA MET A 329 -5.76 26.11 6.12
C MET A 329 -5.64 25.76 7.61
N GLY A 330 -4.96 26.61 8.42
CA GLY A 330 -4.85 26.37 9.87
C GLY A 330 -3.45 26.52 10.47
N TRP A 331 -2.41 26.86 9.70
CA TRP A 331 -1.07 27.12 10.24
C TRP A 331 -1.00 28.37 11.13
N VAL A 332 -1.96 29.29 11.04
CA VAL A 332 -2.13 30.41 11.98
C VAL A 332 -3.58 30.45 12.40
N GLY A 333 -3.85 30.33 13.68
CA GLY A 333 -5.22 30.32 14.16
C GLY A 333 -5.33 30.28 15.67
N SER A 334 -6.54 30.01 16.12
CA SER A 334 -6.88 29.83 17.52
C SER A 334 -7.70 28.55 17.68
N SER A 335 -7.55 27.89 18.81
CA SER A 335 -8.27 26.66 19.12
C SER A 335 -8.74 26.63 20.57
N ILE A 336 -9.77 25.84 20.83
CA ILE A 336 -10.24 25.52 22.17
C ILE A 336 -9.92 24.04 22.39
N THR A 337 -9.09 23.75 23.39
CA THR A 337 -8.82 22.38 23.82
C THR A 337 -9.68 22.04 25.02
N HIS A 338 -10.21 20.84 25.03
CA HIS A 338 -11.07 20.32 26.06
C HIS A 338 -10.88 18.80 26.18
N LYS A 339 -10.69 18.33 27.40
CA LYS A 339 -10.75 16.88 27.66
C LYS A 339 -12.21 16.47 27.66
N ARG A 340 -12.60 15.75 26.63
CA ARG A 340 -13.95 15.29 26.41
C ARG A 340 -14.43 14.41 27.56
N PHE A 341 -15.70 14.56 27.95
CA PHE A 341 -16.34 13.63 28.88
C PHE A 341 -16.56 12.28 28.22
N THR A 342 -16.40 11.25 29.00
CA THR A 342 -16.77 9.87 28.71
C THR A 342 -18.04 9.53 29.44
N ASP A 343 -18.72 8.48 29.00
CA ASP A 343 -19.86 7.95 29.71
C ASP A 343 -19.44 7.52 31.13
N SER A 344 -20.33 7.72 32.10
CA SER A 344 -20.10 7.41 33.50
C SER A 344 -21.36 6.84 34.16
N GLU A 345 -21.21 5.84 35.02
CA GLU A 345 -22.29 5.32 35.81
C GLU A 345 -22.46 6.06 37.16
N ASP A 346 -21.58 7.03 37.44
CA ASP A 346 -21.67 7.79 38.70
C ASP A 346 -22.51 9.04 38.51
N ILE A 347 -23.76 8.96 38.96
CA ILE A 347 -24.75 10.06 38.95
C ILE A 347 -24.55 11.08 40.07
N THR A 348 -23.60 10.85 40.98
CA THR A 348 -23.43 11.68 42.22
C THR A 348 -22.33 12.74 42.04
N GLN A 349 -21.49 12.66 41.00
CA GLN A 349 -20.40 13.59 40.78
C GLN A 349 -20.86 14.81 39.98
N PRO A 350 -20.39 16.02 40.35
CA PRO A 350 -20.56 17.20 39.50
C PRO A 350 -19.76 17.08 38.19
N LEU A 351 -20.23 17.72 37.14
CA LEU A 351 -19.53 17.73 35.84
C LEU A 351 -18.78 19.06 35.71
N ILE A 352 -17.46 18.96 35.60
CA ILE A 352 -16.56 20.11 35.50
C ILE A 352 -16.14 20.27 34.04
N PHE A 353 -16.68 21.30 33.38
CA PHE A 353 -16.35 21.65 31.99
C PHE A 353 -15.11 22.54 31.98
N ASP A 354 -13.94 21.97 31.82
CA ASP A 354 -12.68 22.67 31.72
C ASP A 354 -12.25 22.81 30.24
N VAL A 355 -11.87 24.03 29.85
CA VAL A 355 -11.33 24.31 28.51
C VAL A 355 -10.10 25.19 28.64
N LYS A 356 -9.21 25.09 27.66
CA LYS A 356 -8.09 25.99 27.45
C LYS A 356 -8.20 26.62 26.06
N VAL A 357 -8.08 27.95 26.01
CA VAL A 357 -8.01 28.68 24.75
C VAL A 357 -6.55 28.87 24.35
N LEU A 358 -6.18 28.39 23.18
CA LEU A 358 -4.85 28.54 22.60
C LEU A 358 -4.98 29.40 21.35
N SER A 359 -4.13 30.42 21.22
CA SER A 359 -4.21 31.35 20.09
C SER A 359 -2.81 31.79 19.67
N ASP A 360 -2.55 31.79 18.38
CA ASP A 360 -1.35 32.40 17.78
C ASP A 360 -1.47 33.94 17.73
N THR A 361 -2.67 34.46 18.05
CA THR A 361 -3.01 35.89 18.17
C THR A 361 -3.69 36.13 19.50
N THR A 362 -4.20 37.34 19.72
CA THR A 362 -5.01 37.63 20.91
C THR A 362 -6.47 37.27 20.70
N TYR A 363 -7.17 36.91 21.77
CA TYR A 363 -8.60 36.58 21.74
C TYR A 363 -9.36 37.37 22.82
N LYS A 364 -10.71 37.39 22.72
CA LYS A 364 -11.62 38.04 23.65
C LYS A 364 -11.96 37.11 24.82
N PRO A 365 -11.43 37.31 26.05
CA PRO A 365 -11.67 36.41 27.17
C PRO A 365 -13.15 36.25 27.53
N GLU A 366 -13.93 37.29 27.33
CA GLU A 366 -15.37 37.31 27.61
C GLU A 366 -16.19 36.50 26.60
N SER A 367 -15.62 36.13 25.46
CA SER A 367 -16.30 35.37 24.42
C SER A 367 -16.31 33.85 24.65
N VAL A 368 -15.59 33.35 25.68
CA VAL A 368 -15.45 31.93 25.96
C VAL A 368 -16.73 31.41 26.61
N LYS A 369 -17.47 30.56 25.87
CA LYS A 369 -18.81 30.11 26.27
C LYS A 369 -18.94 28.60 26.12
N LEU A 370 -19.77 28.01 26.98
CA LEU A 370 -20.30 26.67 26.89
C LEU A 370 -21.77 26.75 26.46
N PHE A 371 -22.13 25.91 25.50
CA PHE A 371 -23.51 25.61 25.15
C PHE A 371 -23.77 24.16 25.49
N TYR A 372 -24.78 23.87 26.32
CA TYR A 372 -25.09 22.51 26.68
C TYR A 372 -26.62 22.27 26.76
N SER A 373 -27.04 21.03 26.66
CA SER A 373 -28.40 20.60 26.87
C SER A 373 -28.43 19.24 27.58
N LEU A 374 -29.44 19.02 28.43
CA LEU A 374 -29.79 17.69 28.94
C LEU A 374 -30.59 16.92 27.89
N GLY A 375 -30.18 16.93 26.65
CA GLY A 375 -30.81 16.37 25.48
C GLY A 375 -30.09 16.81 24.23
N ASP A 376 -30.79 17.41 23.26
CA ASP A 376 -30.20 17.92 22.02
C ASP A 376 -29.88 19.41 22.11
N VAL A 377 -28.60 19.75 22.07
CA VAL A 377 -28.12 21.13 22.15
C VAL A 377 -28.47 21.97 20.91
N LYS A 378 -28.87 21.36 19.82
CA LYS A 378 -29.34 22.05 18.61
C LYS A 378 -30.66 22.73 18.79
N THR A 379 -31.52 22.11 19.57
CA THR A 379 -32.91 22.56 19.75
C THR A 379 -33.14 23.29 21.07
N ASN A 380 -32.35 22.97 22.10
CA ASN A 380 -32.56 23.51 23.45
C ASN A 380 -31.22 23.75 24.16
N ALA A 381 -30.45 24.73 23.71
CA ALA A 381 -29.16 25.07 24.29
C ALA A 381 -29.26 26.03 25.48
N THR A 382 -28.61 25.66 26.58
CA THR A 382 -28.30 26.60 27.66
C THR A 382 -26.92 27.20 27.42
N GLU A 383 -26.88 28.51 27.27
CA GLU A 383 -25.61 29.26 27.12
C GLU A 383 -25.04 29.61 28.51
N VAL A 384 -23.76 29.33 28.70
CA VAL A 384 -23.02 29.69 29.92
C VAL A 384 -21.71 30.32 29.57
N LYS A 385 -21.42 31.49 30.14
CA LYS A 385 -20.10 32.09 30.12
C LYS A 385 -19.20 31.37 31.10
N LEU A 386 -18.05 30.86 30.63
CA LEU A 386 -17.10 30.18 31.49
C LEU A 386 -16.28 31.14 32.36
N THR A 387 -15.97 30.74 33.57
CA THR A 387 -15.13 31.49 34.48
C THR A 387 -13.65 31.26 34.18
N ARG A 388 -12.91 32.33 34.00
CA ARG A 388 -11.46 32.28 33.76
C ARG A 388 -10.71 31.88 35.04
N LYS A 389 -9.75 30.98 34.99
CA LYS A 389 -8.93 30.55 36.13
C LYS A 389 -7.74 31.55 36.30
N GLY A 390 -7.93 32.57 37.11
CA GLY A 390 -6.93 33.63 37.30
C GLY A 390 -6.60 34.38 36.03
N THR A 391 -5.30 34.52 35.70
CA THR A 391 -4.82 35.15 34.45
C THR A 391 -4.48 34.16 33.35
N SER A 392 -4.67 32.86 33.60
CA SER A 392 -4.39 31.83 32.60
C SER A 392 -5.40 31.82 31.44
N ASN A 393 -5.13 31.04 30.42
CA ASN A 393 -6.08 30.78 29.30
C ASN A 393 -7.02 29.60 29.57
N ASP A 394 -7.10 29.17 30.83
CA ASP A 394 -7.98 28.09 31.27
C ASP A 394 -9.28 28.63 31.80
N TYR A 395 -10.38 27.98 31.46
CA TYR A 395 -11.74 28.37 31.82
C TYR A 395 -12.49 27.17 32.36
N THR A 396 -13.46 27.42 33.24
CA THR A 396 -14.21 26.35 33.92
C THR A 396 -15.67 26.73 34.13
N PHE A 397 -16.51 25.68 34.15
CA PHE A 397 -17.89 25.73 34.63
C PHE A 397 -18.22 24.41 35.30
N THR A 398 -18.93 24.45 36.44
CA THR A 398 -19.36 23.27 37.15
C THR A 398 -20.86 23.14 37.07
N LEU A 399 -21.34 22.03 36.49
CA LEU A 399 -22.75 21.61 36.56
C LEU A 399 -22.93 20.69 37.74
N PRO A 400 -23.72 21.07 38.78
CA PRO A 400 -23.93 20.26 39.96
C PRO A 400 -24.56 18.90 39.63
N ALA A 401 -24.23 17.89 40.41
CA ALA A 401 -24.92 16.62 40.36
C ALA A 401 -26.37 16.78 40.84
N ASP A 402 -27.30 16.09 40.22
CA ASP A 402 -28.74 16.04 40.59
C ASP A 402 -29.23 14.62 40.90
N GLY A 403 -28.31 13.64 40.87
CA GLY A 403 -28.62 12.24 41.17
C GLY A 403 -29.48 11.55 40.11
N LYS A 404 -29.61 12.09 38.90
CA LYS A 404 -30.44 11.54 37.82
C LYS A 404 -29.60 11.11 36.63
N GLU A 405 -30.05 10.03 36.00
CA GLU A 405 -29.52 9.66 34.69
C GLU A 405 -29.83 10.71 33.64
N LYS A 406 -28.87 11.01 32.78
CA LYS A 406 -29.00 12.00 31.73
C LYS A 406 -28.06 11.74 30.56
N VAL A 407 -28.46 12.23 29.40
CA VAL A 407 -27.56 12.39 28.23
C VAL A 407 -27.31 13.87 28.05
N ILE A 408 -26.05 14.25 27.93
CA ILE A 408 -25.65 15.65 27.81
C ILE A 408 -24.99 15.84 26.44
N SER A 409 -25.48 16.79 25.65
CA SER A 409 -24.83 17.27 24.47
C SER A 409 -24.33 18.69 24.67
N TYR A 410 -23.14 19.01 24.17
CA TYR A 410 -22.51 20.27 24.43
C TYR A 410 -21.43 20.65 23.39
N TYR A 411 -21.09 21.95 23.33
CA TYR A 411 -19.98 22.49 22.56
C TYR A 411 -19.49 23.79 23.19
N PHE A 412 -18.31 24.23 22.77
CA PHE A 412 -17.72 25.48 23.24
C PHE A 412 -17.50 26.44 22.09
N THR A 413 -17.53 27.74 22.40
CA THR A 413 -17.16 28.80 21.46
C THR A 413 -16.20 29.79 22.13
N ALA A 414 -15.39 30.46 21.30
CA ALA A 414 -14.61 31.63 21.65
C ALA A 414 -14.42 32.48 20.37
N GLU A 415 -13.93 33.72 20.54
CA GLU A 415 -13.69 34.65 19.43
C GLU A 415 -12.33 35.33 19.59
N ASP A 416 -11.54 35.42 18.54
CA ASP A 416 -10.29 36.17 18.55
C ASP A 416 -10.53 37.66 18.27
N ASN A 417 -9.49 38.49 18.48
CA ASN A 417 -9.64 39.93 18.29
C ASN A 417 -9.79 40.33 16.80
N ALA A 418 -9.53 39.43 15.86
CA ALA A 418 -9.78 39.61 14.45
C ALA A 418 -11.25 39.22 14.04
N GLY A 419 -12.09 38.82 15.01
CA GLY A 419 -13.47 38.43 14.78
C GLY A 419 -13.67 37.01 14.29
N ARG A 420 -12.62 36.18 14.27
CA ARG A 420 -12.71 34.75 13.90
C ARG A 420 -13.30 33.95 15.05
N LYS A 421 -14.37 33.21 14.76
CA LYS A 421 -15.04 32.34 15.77
C LYS A 421 -14.40 30.96 15.80
N MET A 422 -14.05 30.56 16.99
CA MET A 422 -13.62 29.21 17.30
C MET A 422 -14.82 28.43 17.83
N VAL A 423 -14.99 27.21 17.37
CA VAL A 423 -16.05 26.29 17.83
C VAL A 423 -15.42 24.92 18.00
N THR A 424 -15.63 24.28 19.14
CA THR A 424 -15.20 22.90 19.36
C THR A 424 -16.34 22.06 19.94
N PRO A 425 -16.70 20.91 19.33
CA PRO A 425 -16.15 20.34 18.10
C PRO A 425 -16.42 21.18 16.86
N ALA A 426 -15.66 20.98 15.81
CA ALA A 426 -15.78 21.73 14.56
C ALA A 426 -17.23 21.77 14.05
N GLN A 427 -17.68 22.94 13.59
CA GLN A 427 -19.02 23.17 13.03
C GLN A 427 -20.22 22.92 13.95
N ALA A 428 -20.00 22.62 15.24
CA ALA A 428 -21.10 22.50 16.19
C ALA A 428 -21.92 23.80 16.25
N PRO A 429 -23.28 23.70 16.45
CA PRO A 429 -24.06 22.51 16.69
C PRO A 429 -24.63 21.83 15.43
N ASN A 430 -24.16 22.16 14.25
CA ASN A 430 -24.73 21.73 12.98
C ASN A 430 -24.61 20.21 12.76
N THR A 431 -25.48 19.66 11.95
CA THR A 431 -25.30 18.33 11.37
C THR A 431 -24.55 18.46 10.08
N ILE A 432 -23.51 17.67 9.89
CA ILE A 432 -22.79 17.58 8.63
C ILE A 432 -23.43 16.49 7.81
N THR A 433 -23.88 16.84 6.62
CA THR A 433 -24.40 15.90 5.65
C THR A 433 -23.39 15.72 4.53
N THR A 434 -22.97 14.51 4.27
CA THR A 434 -22.08 14.17 3.15
C THR A 434 -22.66 13.01 2.35
N LYS A 435 -22.26 12.90 1.11
CA LYS A 435 -22.61 11.76 0.26
C LYS A 435 -21.40 10.88 0.07
N LEU A 436 -21.55 9.59 0.35
CA LEU A 436 -20.57 8.55 0.06
C LEU A 436 -21.20 7.58 -0.93
N GLY A 437 -20.82 7.67 -2.21
CA GLY A 437 -21.53 7.00 -3.29
C GLY A 437 -23.00 7.45 -3.35
N ASN A 438 -23.94 6.50 -3.32
CA ASN A 438 -25.39 6.78 -3.31
C ASN A 438 -25.97 7.01 -1.91
N SER A 439 -25.17 6.88 -0.86
CA SER A 439 -25.63 6.98 0.53
C SER A 439 -25.40 8.39 1.08
N THR A 440 -26.43 8.98 1.70
CA THR A 440 -26.30 10.20 2.47
C THR A 440 -25.95 9.86 3.90
N ILE A 441 -24.87 10.42 4.43
CA ILE A 441 -24.42 10.21 5.81
C ILE A 441 -24.54 11.52 6.57
N ASN A 442 -25.14 11.46 7.74
CA ASN A 442 -25.28 12.60 8.64
C ASN A 442 -24.43 12.37 9.88
N PHE A 443 -23.58 13.35 10.21
CA PHE A 443 -22.75 13.35 11.41
C PHE A 443 -23.25 14.44 12.37
N GLU A 444 -23.49 14.07 13.63
CA GLU A 444 -23.73 15.04 14.70
C GLU A 444 -22.39 15.59 15.19
N THR A 445 -22.24 16.92 15.20
CA THR A 445 -21.01 17.56 15.61
C THR A 445 -20.87 17.80 17.12
N PRO A 446 -21.95 18.09 17.92
CA PRO A 446 -21.79 18.33 19.35
C PRO A 446 -21.20 17.14 20.09
N TYR A 447 -20.38 17.42 21.09
CA TYR A 447 -19.99 16.39 22.07
C TYR A 447 -21.22 15.82 22.76
N LYS A 448 -21.23 14.52 23.01
CA LYS A 448 -22.36 13.85 23.68
C LYS A 448 -21.81 12.72 24.57
N PHE A 449 -22.32 12.65 25.78
CA PHE A 449 -22.02 11.58 26.74
C PHE A 449 -23.21 11.30 27.62
N ARG A 450 -23.20 10.13 28.26
CA ARG A 450 -24.23 9.66 29.17
C ARG A 450 -23.68 9.61 30.60
N VAL A 451 -24.51 10.02 31.55
CA VAL A 451 -24.35 9.72 32.97
C VAL A 451 -25.52 8.84 33.39
N GLY A 452 -25.26 7.60 33.79
CA GLY A 452 -26.27 6.59 34.12
C GLY A 452 -25.82 5.17 33.74
N ALA A 453 -26.69 4.20 33.92
CA ALA A 453 -26.37 2.79 33.68
C ALA A 453 -25.82 2.55 32.27
N ASP A 454 -24.75 1.77 32.18
CA ASP A 454 -24.16 1.42 30.91
C ASP A 454 -24.97 0.32 30.21
N THR A 455 -25.37 0.61 28.99
CA THR A 455 -26.10 -0.31 28.09
C THR A 455 -25.36 -0.57 26.78
N THR A 456 -24.17 0.00 26.63
CA THR A 456 -23.36 -0.14 25.44
C THR A 456 -22.51 -1.41 25.52
N LYS A 457 -22.40 -2.13 24.42
CA LYS A 457 -21.52 -3.29 24.33
C LYS A 457 -20.17 -2.87 23.76
N PRO A 458 -19.08 -3.56 24.14
CA PRO A 458 -17.78 -3.34 23.53
C PRO A 458 -17.83 -3.35 21.99
N ASP A 459 -17.11 -2.42 21.37
CA ASP A 459 -16.81 -2.45 19.95
C ASP A 459 -15.46 -3.16 19.76
N VAL A 460 -15.44 -4.18 18.89
CA VAL A 460 -14.33 -5.11 18.80
C VAL A 460 -13.95 -5.33 17.34
N THR A 461 -12.68 -5.13 17.04
CA THR A 461 -12.08 -5.53 15.78
C THR A 461 -11.27 -6.80 16.00
N PHE A 462 -11.73 -7.88 15.40
CA PHE A 462 -11.08 -9.19 15.44
C PHE A 462 -11.33 -9.94 14.13
N THR A 463 -10.27 -10.39 13.47
CA THR A 463 -10.35 -11.20 12.27
C THR A 463 -9.70 -12.55 12.53
N ASN A 464 -10.49 -13.62 12.47
CA ASN A 464 -9.98 -14.97 12.59
C ASN A 464 -9.31 -15.40 11.28
N ASN A 465 -8.03 -15.73 11.34
CA ASN A 465 -7.25 -16.32 10.24
C ASN A 465 -6.70 -17.70 10.59
N LEU A 466 -7.09 -18.26 11.76
CA LEU A 466 -6.62 -19.55 12.23
C LEU A 466 -7.54 -20.68 11.71
N SER A 467 -6.98 -21.60 10.94
CA SER A 467 -7.72 -22.73 10.36
C SER A 467 -7.08 -24.09 10.64
N SER A 468 -5.77 -24.13 10.83
CA SER A 468 -5.04 -25.37 11.07
C SER A 468 -3.68 -25.12 11.72
N ILE A 469 -3.18 -26.15 12.40
CA ILE A 469 -1.82 -26.26 12.95
C ILE A 469 -1.28 -27.67 12.70
N PHE A 470 0.01 -27.86 12.80
CA PHE A 470 0.60 -29.20 12.86
C PHE A 470 0.60 -29.74 14.29
N SER A 471 0.56 -31.07 14.42
CA SER A 471 0.63 -31.74 15.75
C SER A 471 1.92 -31.45 16.52
N THR A 472 2.94 -30.96 15.83
CA THR A 472 4.20 -30.51 16.43
C THR A 472 4.13 -29.10 17.02
N ASP A 473 3.09 -28.34 16.72
CA ASP A 473 2.90 -26.99 17.22
C ASP A 473 2.38 -27.06 18.66
N THR A 474 3.21 -26.69 19.60
CA THR A 474 2.84 -26.62 21.01
C THR A 474 2.24 -25.29 21.42
N LYS A 475 2.41 -24.25 20.60
CA LYS A 475 1.91 -22.90 20.84
C LYS A 475 1.37 -22.30 19.55
N LEU A 476 0.32 -21.49 19.68
CA LEU A 476 -0.29 -20.78 18.58
C LEU A 476 -0.70 -19.38 19.03
N ASN A 477 -0.19 -18.34 18.38
CA ASN A 477 -0.60 -16.98 18.66
C ASN A 477 -2.01 -16.73 18.11
N LEU A 478 -2.84 -16.14 18.94
CA LEU A 478 -4.12 -15.61 18.51
C LEU A 478 -3.88 -14.35 17.66
N PRO A 479 -4.67 -14.11 16.59
CA PRO A 479 -4.65 -12.83 15.90
C PRO A 479 -4.87 -11.66 16.85
N ASP A 480 -4.23 -10.52 16.57
CA ASP A 480 -4.39 -9.33 17.36
C ASP A 480 -5.85 -8.88 17.38
N LEU A 481 -6.29 -8.45 18.54
CA LEU A 481 -7.64 -7.96 18.80
C LEU A 481 -7.55 -6.55 19.37
N THR A 482 -8.39 -5.66 18.87
CA THR A 482 -8.62 -4.37 19.50
C THR A 482 -10.04 -4.30 20.02
N ALA A 483 -10.21 -3.78 21.23
CA ALA A 483 -11.51 -3.59 21.82
C ALA A 483 -11.60 -2.23 22.48
N THR A 484 -12.69 -1.52 22.22
CA THR A 484 -13.02 -0.21 22.80
C THR A 484 -14.42 -0.22 23.37
N ASP A 485 -14.67 0.66 24.33
CA ASP A 485 -15.96 0.78 24.97
C ASP A 485 -16.12 2.19 25.56
N ASN A 486 -17.36 2.65 25.77
CA ASN A 486 -17.68 3.97 26.31
C ASN A 486 -17.22 4.17 27.78
N ILE A 487 -17.14 3.10 28.57
CA ILE A 487 -16.57 3.10 29.93
C ILE A 487 -15.31 2.24 30.05
N GLY A 488 -14.91 1.55 29.01
CA GLY A 488 -13.68 0.80 28.89
C GLY A 488 -13.82 -0.70 29.06
N ILE A 489 -12.77 -1.41 28.65
CA ILE A 489 -12.72 -2.88 28.65
C ILE A 489 -12.22 -3.40 30.00
N ASP A 490 -12.95 -4.34 30.58
CA ASP A 490 -12.56 -5.06 31.79
C ASP A 490 -11.64 -6.24 31.45
N THR A 491 -12.17 -7.25 30.78
CA THR A 491 -11.45 -8.48 30.45
C THR A 491 -11.68 -8.93 29.01
N VAL A 492 -10.64 -9.55 28.44
CA VAL A 492 -10.72 -10.30 27.19
C VAL A 492 -10.13 -11.68 27.44
N PHE A 493 -10.87 -12.73 27.10
CA PHE A 493 -10.42 -14.10 27.33
C PHE A 493 -10.92 -15.06 26.25
N VAL A 494 -10.27 -16.20 26.16
CA VAL A 494 -10.56 -17.27 25.21
C VAL A 494 -11.10 -18.47 25.95
N GLU A 495 -12.26 -18.96 25.53
CA GLU A 495 -12.76 -20.29 25.86
C GLU A 495 -12.47 -21.22 24.67
N TYR A 496 -11.99 -22.41 24.94
CA TYR A 496 -11.73 -23.38 23.91
C TYR A 496 -11.96 -24.82 24.37
N GLN A 497 -12.12 -25.70 23.42
CA GLN A 497 -12.32 -27.14 23.61
C GLN A 497 -11.50 -27.92 22.57
N VAL A 498 -11.14 -29.14 22.91
CA VAL A 498 -10.49 -30.09 22.01
C VAL A 498 -11.38 -31.31 21.89
N ASP A 499 -11.80 -31.65 20.66
CA ASP A 499 -12.77 -32.71 20.37
C ASP A 499 -14.04 -32.63 21.26
N GLY A 500 -14.55 -31.39 21.45
CA GLY A 500 -15.73 -31.13 22.29
C GLY A 500 -15.45 -31.12 23.78
N LYS A 501 -14.26 -31.44 24.26
CA LYS A 501 -13.88 -31.41 25.67
C LYS A 501 -13.33 -30.05 26.04
N ALA A 502 -14.03 -29.33 26.92
CA ALA A 502 -13.64 -28.00 27.41
C ALA A 502 -12.26 -28.03 28.07
N GLN A 503 -11.47 -27.01 27.78
CA GLN A 503 -10.16 -26.75 28.36
C GLN A 503 -10.23 -25.48 29.24
N PRO A 504 -9.28 -25.27 30.17
CA PRO A 504 -9.19 -24.06 30.95
C PRO A 504 -9.15 -22.80 30.07
N ALA A 505 -10.06 -21.87 30.28
CA ALA A 505 -10.05 -20.57 29.61
C ALA A 505 -8.81 -19.77 30.01
N PHE A 506 -8.30 -18.92 29.10
CA PHE A 506 -7.16 -18.05 29.38
C PHE A 506 -7.45 -16.61 29.00
N GLY A 507 -6.91 -15.68 29.80
CA GLY A 507 -7.04 -14.24 29.53
C GLY A 507 -6.03 -13.76 28.49
N LEU A 508 -6.43 -12.80 27.68
CA LEU A 508 -5.54 -12.11 26.76
C LEU A 508 -4.77 -11.00 27.48
N LYS A 509 -3.51 -10.83 27.11
CA LYS A 509 -2.64 -9.77 27.63
C LYS A 509 -3.06 -8.43 27.02
N ARG A 510 -3.30 -7.44 27.89
CA ARG A 510 -3.59 -6.07 27.52
C ARG A 510 -2.32 -5.41 26.96
N GLY A 511 -2.43 -4.85 25.77
CA GLY A 511 -1.37 -4.12 25.05
C GLY A 511 -1.56 -2.60 25.09
N ALA A 512 -1.26 -1.94 23.99
CA ALA A 512 -1.34 -0.50 23.87
C ALA A 512 -2.76 0.04 24.18
N ALA A 513 -2.81 1.16 24.89
CA ALA A 513 -4.05 1.87 25.16
C ALA A 513 -4.57 2.52 23.88
N ILE A 514 -5.88 2.48 23.70
CA ILE A 514 -6.61 3.17 22.64
C ILE A 514 -7.57 4.12 23.33
N GLU A 515 -7.41 5.41 23.11
CA GLU A 515 -8.34 6.43 23.54
C GLU A 515 -9.06 6.96 22.30
N LEU A 516 -10.36 6.71 22.24
CA LEU A 516 -11.19 7.23 21.16
C LEU A 516 -11.53 8.69 21.47
N ILE A 517 -11.35 9.56 20.50
CA ILE A 517 -11.75 10.97 20.61
C ILE A 517 -13.27 11.09 20.79
N SER A 518 -14.04 10.07 20.37
CA SER A 518 -15.47 9.90 20.71
C SER A 518 -15.74 9.73 22.20
N GLY A 519 -14.71 9.55 23.03
CA GLY A 519 -14.83 9.37 24.48
C GLY A 519 -14.96 7.92 24.93
N GLY A 520 -14.48 6.98 24.14
CA GLY A 520 -14.35 5.57 24.52
C GLY A 520 -12.88 5.21 24.84
N PHE A 521 -12.70 4.14 25.59
CA PHE A 521 -11.38 3.62 25.96
C PHE A 521 -11.24 2.16 25.55
N GLY A 522 -10.07 1.79 25.16
CA GLY A 522 -9.79 0.40 24.80
C GLY A 522 -8.31 0.08 24.85
N ASN A 523 -8.01 -1.11 24.36
CA ASN A 523 -6.65 -1.60 24.24
C ASN A 523 -6.56 -2.57 23.07
N SER A 524 -5.35 -2.77 22.58
CA SER A 524 -5.01 -3.98 21.87
C SER A 524 -4.89 -5.15 22.85
N PHE A 525 -5.14 -6.36 22.38
CA PHE A 525 -5.02 -7.57 23.18
C PHE A 525 -4.35 -8.64 22.35
N SER A 526 -3.46 -9.40 22.99
CA SER A 526 -2.75 -10.52 22.37
C SER A 526 -2.76 -11.73 23.29
N GLY A 527 -2.66 -12.91 22.73
CA GLY A 527 -2.62 -14.15 23.51
C GLY A 527 -2.06 -15.30 22.71
N THR A 528 -1.70 -16.36 23.41
CA THR A 528 -1.11 -17.55 22.83
C THR A 528 -1.78 -18.77 23.43
N PHE A 529 -2.32 -19.67 22.59
CA PHE A 529 -2.67 -21.00 23.02
C PHE A 529 -1.41 -21.76 23.42
N ASP A 530 -1.47 -22.45 24.54
CA ASP A 530 -0.44 -23.40 24.94
C ASP A 530 -1.02 -24.82 24.90
N PHE A 531 -0.67 -25.56 23.87
CA PHE A 531 -1.10 -26.93 23.67
C PHE A 531 -0.14 -27.99 24.27
N THR A 532 0.98 -27.53 24.88
CA THR A 532 1.99 -28.42 25.47
C THR A 532 1.37 -29.50 26.40
N PRO A 533 0.42 -29.15 27.29
CA PRO A 533 -0.19 -30.13 28.19
C PRO A 533 -1.10 -31.15 27.47
N LEU A 534 -1.55 -30.83 26.25
CA LEU A 534 -2.53 -31.64 25.51
C LEU A 534 -1.88 -32.74 24.69
N ALA A 535 -0.58 -32.62 24.40
CA ALA A 535 0.19 -33.60 23.62
C ALA A 535 -0.53 -34.05 22.32
N LEU A 536 -0.91 -33.06 21.51
CA LEU A 536 -1.67 -33.25 20.26
C LEU A 536 -1.00 -34.25 19.33
N LYS A 537 -1.79 -35.13 18.74
CA LYS A 537 -1.29 -36.26 17.90
C LYS A 537 -1.59 -36.07 16.42
N GLY A 538 -2.49 -35.15 16.11
CA GLY A 538 -3.06 -34.91 14.79
C GLY A 538 -4.36 -35.68 14.55
N GLY A 539 -5.32 -34.92 13.98
CA GLY A 539 -6.70 -35.35 13.80
C GLY A 539 -7.65 -34.67 14.77
N GLU A 540 -7.16 -34.07 15.86
CA GLU A 540 -7.97 -33.35 16.81
C GLU A 540 -8.52 -32.04 16.20
N LYS A 541 -9.72 -31.63 16.68
CA LYS A 541 -10.34 -30.37 16.38
C LYS A 541 -10.32 -29.47 17.60
N ILE A 542 -9.66 -28.32 17.49
CA ILE A 542 -9.68 -27.28 18.50
C ILE A 542 -10.76 -26.28 18.11
N SER A 543 -11.76 -26.11 18.99
CA SER A 543 -12.82 -25.13 18.76
C SER A 543 -12.73 -24.05 19.83
N TYR A 544 -12.71 -22.76 19.43
CA TYR A 544 -12.51 -21.64 20.36
C TYR A 544 -13.43 -20.47 20.08
N ARG A 545 -13.63 -19.63 21.10
CA ARG A 545 -14.31 -18.35 21.00
C ARG A 545 -13.62 -17.30 21.86
N VAL A 546 -13.67 -16.06 21.43
CA VAL A 546 -13.13 -14.91 22.16
C VAL A 546 -14.27 -14.16 22.80
N ILE A 547 -14.14 -13.83 24.09
CA ILE A 547 -15.12 -13.08 24.86
C ILE A 547 -14.48 -11.77 25.30
N VAL A 548 -15.15 -10.65 25.00
CA VAL A 548 -14.78 -9.30 25.43
C VAL A 548 -15.86 -8.77 26.38
N GLN A 549 -15.46 -8.28 27.55
CA GLN A 549 -16.35 -7.77 28.59
C GLN A 549 -15.95 -6.35 28.99
N ASP A 550 -16.93 -5.43 29.08
CA ASP A 550 -16.73 -4.06 29.54
C ASP A 550 -16.55 -3.95 31.06
N LYS A 551 -16.21 -2.72 31.51
CA LYS A 551 -16.12 -2.36 32.93
C LYS A 551 -17.45 -2.04 33.58
N GLY A 552 -18.51 -1.83 32.79
CA GLY A 552 -19.85 -1.49 33.31
C GLY A 552 -20.32 -2.42 34.37
N LYS A 553 -21.21 -1.96 35.26
CA LYS A 553 -21.83 -2.79 36.29
C LYS A 553 -22.65 -3.94 35.68
N ALA A 554 -23.20 -3.71 34.49
CA ALA A 554 -23.95 -4.72 33.75
C ALA A 554 -23.05 -5.81 33.12
N LYS A 555 -21.72 -5.56 33.00
CA LYS A 555 -20.75 -6.48 32.39
C LYS A 555 -21.17 -6.93 31.01
N ASN A 556 -21.49 -5.95 30.13
CA ASN A 556 -21.88 -6.26 28.76
C ASN A 556 -20.80 -7.02 28.02
N ARG A 557 -21.19 -7.95 27.15
CA ARG A 557 -20.27 -8.86 26.47
C ARG A 557 -20.50 -8.88 24.97
N VAL A 558 -19.38 -9.07 24.26
CA VAL A 558 -19.33 -9.43 22.83
C VAL A 558 -18.53 -10.73 22.70
N ILE A 559 -19.04 -11.64 21.87
CA ILE A 559 -18.47 -12.98 21.67
C ILE A 559 -18.20 -13.19 20.20
N PHE A 560 -17.04 -13.73 19.87
CA PHE A 560 -16.63 -14.11 18.51
C PHE A 560 -16.28 -15.59 18.41
N PRO A 561 -16.86 -16.32 17.47
CA PRO A 561 -17.94 -15.89 16.57
C PRO A 561 -19.22 -15.60 17.33
N LYS A 562 -20.15 -14.86 16.73
CA LYS A 562 -21.46 -14.53 17.36
C LYS A 562 -22.25 -15.78 17.76
N THR A 563 -22.06 -16.87 17.05
CA THR A 563 -22.65 -18.19 17.31
C THR A 563 -21.62 -19.28 17.11
N GLY A 564 -21.62 -20.31 17.98
CA GLY A 564 -20.69 -21.44 17.88
C GLY A 564 -19.25 -21.10 18.24
N PHE A 565 -18.31 -21.68 17.50
CA PHE A 565 -16.86 -21.57 17.70
C PHE A 565 -16.15 -21.43 16.38
N TYR A 566 -14.97 -20.85 16.39
CA TYR A 566 -13.98 -21.00 15.32
C TYR A 566 -13.28 -22.34 15.50
N ASP A 567 -13.01 -23.04 14.40
CA ASP A 567 -12.38 -24.34 14.41
C ASP A 567 -10.94 -24.27 13.85
N ILE A 568 -10.02 -24.95 14.52
CA ILE A 568 -8.64 -25.17 14.10
C ILE A 568 -8.44 -26.68 13.97
N GLN A 569 -8.07 -27.14 12.79
CA GLN A 569 -7.77 -28.55 12.56
C GLN A 569 -6.31 -28.86 12.88
N VAL A 570 -6.04 -29.85 13.71
CA VAL A 570 -4.69 -30.31 13.99
C VAL A 570 -4.27 -31.31 12.91
N GLN A 571 -3.24 -30.96 12.13
CA GLN A 571 -2.72 -31.79 11.05
C GLN A 571 -1.69 -32.77 11.58
N ARG A 572 -1.83 -34.04 11.20
CA ARG A 572 -0.88 -35.08 11.53
C ARG A 572 0.29 -35.06 10.55
N ILE A 573 1.53 -34.98 11.05
CA ILE A 573 2.71 -35.27 10.25
C ILE A 573 2.87 -36.78 10.18
N LEU A 574 2.87 -37.32 8.96
CA LEU A 574 2.99 -38.71 8.68
C LEU A 574 4.45 -39.18 8.71
N ALA A 575 4.70 -40.49 8.65
CA ALA A 575 6.06 -41.00 8.61
C ALA A 575 6.83 -40.51 7.36
N PRO A 576 8.10 -40.10 7.50
CA PRO A 576 8.91 -39.64 6.38
C PRO A 576 9.13 -40.74 5.35
N VAL A 577 9.26 -40.32 4.08
CA VAL A 577 9.53 -41.24 2.96
C VAL A 577 10.72 -40.76 2.14
N ALA A 578 11.39 -41.65 1.42
CA ALA A 578 12.52 -41.29 0.57
C ALA A 578 12.08 -40.66 -0.78
N ARG A 579 10.85 -40.87 -1.20
CA ARG A 579 10.25 -40.37 -2.44
C ARG A 579 8.74 -40.38 -2.34
N TYR A 580 8.11 -39.55 -3.13
CA TYR A 580 6.64 -39.48 -3.25
C TYR A 580 6.25 -39.22 -4.70
N SER A 581 5.20 -39.85 -5.20
CA SER A 581 4.67 -39.59 -6.54
C SER A 581 3.18 -39.79 -6.56
N THR A 582 2.50 -38.96 -7.34
CA THR A 582 1.06 -39.01 -7.59
C THR A 582 0.70 -38.35 -8.91
N ASP A 583 -0.27 -38.91 -9.61
CA ASP A 583 -1.00 -38.31 -10.74
C ASP A 583 -2.33 -37.72 -10.31
N PHE A 584 -2.59 -37.67 -8.99
CA PHE A 584 -3.82 -37.20 -8.36
C PHE A 584 -5.10 -38.00 -8.66
N GLU A 585 -5.08 -39.00 -9.48
CA GLU A 585 -6.29 -39.82 -9.81
C GLU A 585 -6.76 -40.69 -8.61
N ASN A 586 -5.84 -41.25 -7.84
CA ASN A 586 -6.13 -42.12 -6.72
C ASN A 586 -5.36 -41.73 -5.45
N THR A 587 -5.07 -40.43 -5.29
CA THR A 587 -4.26 -39.96 -4.17
C THR A 587 -5.04 -40.00 -2.87
N PRO A 588 -4.48 -40.56 -1.78
CA PRO A 588 -5.05 -40.46 -0.46
C PRO A 588 -5.15 -38.99 -0.04
N LYS A 589 -6.36 -38.50 0.26
CA LYS A 589 -6.57 -37.11 0.69
C LYS A 589 -5.83 -36.79 1.98
N GLU A 590 -5.62 -37.77 2.83
CA GLU A 590 -4.88 -37.69 4.11
C GLU A 590 -3.38 -37.40 3.94
N ASP A 591 -2.81 -37.59 2.75
CA ASP A 591 -1.42 -37.24 2.48
C ASP A 591 -1.20 -35.73 2.35
N PHE A 592 -2.27 -34.95 2.15
CA PHE A 592 -2.18 -33.51 1.92
C PHE A 592 -3.04 -32.71 2.89
N PHE A 593 -2.48 -31.60 3.35
CA PHE A 593 -3.27 -30.50 3.89
C PHE A 593 -3.58 -29.53 2.76
N LEU A 594 -4.85 -29.17 2.60
CA LEU A 594 -5.34 -28.31 1.52
C LEU A 594 -6.02 -27.05 2.12
N LYS A 595 -5.56 -25.87 1.71
CA LYS A 595 -6.21 -24.58 2.01
C LYS A 595 -6.20 -23.76 0.72
N GLY A 596 -7.35 -23.46 0.15
CA GLY A 596 -7.47 -22.76 -1.14
C GLY A 596 -7.02 -23.62 -2.34
N PHE A 597 -6.82 -24.90 -2.14
CA PHE A 597 -6.56 -25.93 -3.16
C PHE A 597 -7.54 -27.08 -3.01
N ALA A 598 -7.81 -27.73 -4.12
CA ALA A 598 -8.58 -28.96 -4.17
C ALA A 598 -8.02 -29.95 -5.21
N ILE A 599 -8.12 -31.25 -4.93
CA ILE A 599 -7.89 -32.27 -5.91
C ILE A 599 -9.22 -32.48 -6.65
N LYS A 600 -9.30 -32.08 -7.90
CA LYS A 600 -10.55 -32.05 -8.69
C LYS A 600 -10.29 -32.32 -10.17
N ALA A 601 -11.33 -32.73 -10.89
CA ALA A 601 -11.24 -32.97 -12.32
C ALA A 601 -10.79 -31.73 -13.08
N PHE A 602 -9.91 -31.91 -14.06
CA PHE A 602 -9.43 -30.86 -14.95
C PHE A 602 -9.82 -31.18 -16.39
N SER A 603 -10.99 -30.71 -16.79
CA SER A 603 -11.52 -30.93 -18.13
C SER A 603 -11.50 -32.43 -18.52
N ASN A 604 -10.98 -32.80 -19.70
CA ASN A 604 -10.80 -34.17 -20.15
C ASN A 604 -9.39 -34.72 -19.84
N ALA A 605 -8.61 -34.04 -19.03
CA ALA A 605 -7.20 -34.35 -18.74
C ALA A 605 -6.99 -35.11 -17.41
N GLY A 606 -8.07 -35.64 -16.82
CA GLY A 606 -7.99 -36.36 -15.54
C GLY A 606 -8.19 -35.46 -14.32
N THR A 607 -7.60 -35.84 -13.21
CA THR A 607 -7.70 -35.16 -11.92
C THR A 607 -6.37 -34.46 -11.59
N ALA A 608 -6.42 -33.22 -11.14
CA ALA A 608 -5.23 -32.46 -10.77
C ALA A 608 -5.44 -31.72 -9.46
N LEU A 609 -4.34 -31.30 -8.83
CA LEU A 609 -4.33 -30.41 -7.68
C LEU A 609 -4.47 -28.96 -8.18
N GLN A 610 -5.50 -28.26 -7.80
CA GLN A 610 -5.84 -26.95 -8.36
C GLN A 610 -6.28 -25.96 -7.29
N THR A 611 -5.99 -24.67 -7.50
CA THR A 611 -6.64 -23.57 -6.78
C THR A 611 -8.10 -23.43 -7.22
N ASP A 612 -8.85 -22.51 -6.63
CA ASP A 612 -10.13 -22.08 -7.19
C ASP A 612 -9.91 -21.33 -8.53
N HIS A 613 -10.94 -21.30 -9.37
CA HIS A 613 -10.92 -20.68 -10.69
C HIS A 613 -12.17 -19.81 -10.90
N PRO A 614 -12.05 -18.47 -10.87
CA PRO A 614 -10.84 -17.70 -10.58
C PRO A 614 -10.42 -17.85 -9.10
N TYR A 615 -9.14 -17.62 -8.82
CA TYR A 615 -8.69 -17.56 -7.44
C TYR A 615 -9.17 -16.27 -6.74
N ALA A 616 -9.27 -16.31 -5.40
CA ALA A 616 -9.69 -15.16 -4.63
C ALA A 616 -8.60 -14.08 -4.63
N ASP A 617 -9.01 -12.82 -4.85
CA ASP A 617 -8.14 -11.66 -4.61
C ASP A 617 -7.72 -11.58 -3.14
N GLY A 618 -6.68 -10.83 -2.85
CA GLY A 618 -6.06 -10.75 -1.53
C GLY A 618 -6.90 -10.14 -0.41
N SER A 619 -8.22 -10.08 -0.54
CA SER A 619 -9.10 -9.37 0.40
C SER A 619 -9.24 -10.04 1.77
N GLU A 620 -8.82 -11.30 1.94
CA GLU A 620 -9.13 -12.10 3.13
C GLU A 620 -8.18 -11.92 4.31
N ASN A 621 -6.88 -11.65 4.09
CA ASN A 621 -5.88 -11.66 5.16
C ASN A 621 -4.94 -10.45 5.09
N ASN A 622 -4.36 -10.06 6.22
CA ASN A 622 -3.32 -9.03 6.26
C ASN A 622 -1.95 -9.62 5.91
N TYR A 623 -1.13 -8.85 5.19
CA TYR A 623 0.26 -9.21 4.91
C TYR A 623 1.07 -9.34 6.21
N PRO A 624 2.01 -10.28 6.34
CA PRO A 624 2.84 -10.40 7.55
C PRO A 624 3.51 -9.07 7.89
N ASN A 625 3.31 -8.60 9.13
CA ASN A 625 3.83 -7.33 9.66
C ASN A 625 3.19 -6.04 9.08
N SER A 626 2.06 -6.12 8.36
CA SER A 626 1.27 -4.97 7.94
C SER A 626 -0.18 -5.13 8.37
N THR A 627 -0.76 -4.06 8.90
CA THR A 627 -2.18 -4.00 9.27
C THR A 627 -3.07 -3.50 8.13
N SER A 628 -2.47 -2.96 7.07
CA SER A 628 -3.17 -2.35 5.94
C SER A 628 -3.20 -3.22 4.68
N ASP A 629 -2.20 -4.10 4.51
CA ASP A 629 -2.07 -4.86 3.28
C ASP A 629 -2.70 -6.24 3.42
N LYS A 630 -3.54 -6.55 2.49
CA LYS A 630 -4.29 -7.80 2.43
C LYS A 630 -3.73 -8.69 1.34
N PHE A 631 -3.81 -10.00 1.55
CA PHE A 631 -3.43 -11.01 0.57
C PHE A 631 -4.19 -12.30 0.83
N THR A 632 -4.38 -13.08 -0.21
CA THR A 632 -4.84 -14.48 -0.12
C THR A 632 -3.63 -15.40 -0.18
N ASN A 633 -3.64 -16.43 0.66
CA ASN A 633 -2.56 -17.38 0.78
C ASN A 633 -3.13 -18.80 0.66
N SER A 634 -3.12 -19.32 -0.56
CA SER A 634 -3.54 -20.69 -0.86
C SER A 634 -2.36 -21.64 -0.68
N ILE A 635 -2.56 -22.70 0.08
CA ILE A 635 -1.49 -23.61 0.50
C ILE A 635 -1.91 -25.06 0.31
N VAL A 636 -1.02 -25.88 -0.21
CA VAL A 636 -1.08 -27.33 -0.09
C VAL A 636 0.23 -27.85 0.46
N SER A 637 0.16 -28.64 1.52
CA SER A 637 1.35 -29.25 2.15
C SER A 637 1.26 -30.77 2.08
N LEU A 638 2.32 -31.40 1.59
CA LEU A 638 2.48 -32.84 1.71
C LEU A 638 2.80 -33.19 3.17
N LEU A 639 1.93 -33.94 3.83
CA LEU A 639 2.04 -34.27 5.26
C LEU A 639 3.08 -35.38 5.56
N ARG A 640 3.70 -35.92 4.52
CA ARG A 640 4.82 -36.87 4.59
C ARG A 640 6.14 -36.15 4.35
N PRO A 641 6.99 -35.95 5.36
CA PRO A 641 8.31 -35.35 5.13
C PRO A 641 9.11 -36.23 4.13
N ILE A 642 9.87 -35.56 3.27
CA ILE A 642 10.77 -36.22 2.34
C ILE A 642 12.17 -36.22 2.96
N THR A 643 12.80 -37.42 3.07
CA THR A 643 14.22 -37.50 3.41
C THR A 643 15.03 -37.19 2.16
N LEU A 644 15.73 -36.04 2.17
CA LEU A 644 16.44 -35.57 1.00
C LEU A 644 17.66 -36.42 0.67
N ARG A 645 17.85 -36.66 -0.62
CA ARG A 645 19.06 -37.30 -1.17
C ARG A 645 20.17 -36.29 -1.27
N SER A 646 21.42 -36.75 -1.16
CA SER A 646 22.59 -35.86 -1.26
C SER A 646 23.04 -35.61 -2.70
N ASP A 647 22.60 -36.44 -3.63
CA ASP A 647 23.01 -36.42 -5.05
C ASP A 647 21.99 -35.72 -5.96
N THR A 648 20.71 -35.99 -5.79
CA THR A 648 19.63 -35.48 -6.63
C THR A 648 18.34 -35.37 -5.82
N ALA A 649 18.03 -34.20 -5.34
CA ALA A 649 16.82 -33.93 -4.55
C ALA A 649 15.86 -33.05 -5.34
N ASN A 650 15.24 -33.60 -6.40
CA ASN A 650 14.38 -32.87 -7.30
C ASN A 650 12.90 -33.14 -7.08
N ILE A 651 12.07 -32.10 -7.27
CA ILE A 651 10.63 -32.20 -7.43
C ILE A 651 10.33 -31.98 -8.92
N TYR A 652 9.57 -32.89 -9.51
CA TYR A 652 9.07 -32.80 -10.89
C TYR A 652 7.57 -32.75 -10.85
N PHE A 653 6.96 -31.85 -11.65
CA PHE A 653 5.51 -31.82 -11.87
C PHE A 653 5.17 -31.09 -13.16
N ASN A 654 3.96 -31.26 -13.64
CA ASN A 654 3.39 -30.44 -14.68
C ASN A 654 2.51 -29.37 -14.06
N GLU A 655 2.55 -28.16 -14.61
CA GLU A 655 1.80 -27.04 -14.03
C GLU A 655 1.22 -26.10 -15.07
N ILE A 656 0.17 -25.38 -14.66
CA ILE A 656 -0.37 -24.21 -15.33
C ILE A 656 -0.45 -23.13 -14.26
N ALA A 657 0.28 -22.01 -14.43
CA ALA A 657 0.22 -20.87 -13.52
C ALA A 657 -0.29 -19.63 -14.27
N LEU A 658 -1.60 -19.40 -14.22
CA LEU A 658 -2.24 -18.19 -14.74
C LEU A 658 -2.58 -17.28 -13.56
N VAL A 659 -1.55 -16.70 -12.98
CA VAL A 659 -1.61 -15.70 -11.90
C VAL A 659 -1.13 -14.36 -12.41
N GLU A 660 -1.51 -13.28 -11.75
CA GLU A 660 -1.21 -11.90 -12.18
C GLU A 660 0.29 -11.72 -12.45
N PRO A 661 0.66 -11.15 -13.62
CA PRO A 661 2.07 -10.89 -13.91
C PRO A 661 2.60 -9.73 -13.07
N GLY A 662 3.80 -9.86 -12.53
CA GLY A 662 4.53 -8.75 -11.94
C GLY A 662 4.88 -7.67 -12.95
N ASP A 663 5.23 -6.48 -12.46
CA ASP A 663 5.63 -5.35 -13.30
C ASP A 663 6.81 -5.69 -14.22
N ASP A 664 6.86 -5.05 -15.38
CA ASP A 664 7.93 -5.24 -16.36
C ASP A 664 9.31 -4.96 -15.74
N GLY A 665 10.19 -5.95 -15.81
CA GLY A 665 11.55 -5.86 -15.28
C GLY A 665 11.68 -6.14 -13.78
N VAL A 666 10.59 -6.39 -13.08
CA VAL A 666 10.60 -6.81 -11.67
C VAL A 666 10.81 -8.32 -11.60
N THR A 667 11.67 -8.76 -10.69
CA THR A 667 11.90 -10.17 -10.37
C THR A 667 11.37 -10.50 -8.99
N PHE A 668 11.17 -11.79 -8.70
CA PHE A 668 10.78 -12.24 -7.36
C PHE A 668 11.73 -11.71 -6.27
N GLN A 669 13.04 -11.68 -6.54
CA GLN A 669 14.06 -11.20 -5.60
C GLN A 669 13.96 -9.69 -5.34
N THR A 670 13.55 -8.90 -6.33
CA THR A 670 13.44 -7.45 -6.21
C THR A 670 12.04 -6.97 -5.81
N GLY A 671 11.00 -7.75 -6.08
CA GLY A 671 9.61 -7.32 -5.92
C GLY A 671 8.72 -8.23 -5.08
N GLY A 672 9.00 -9.55 -5.00
CA GLY A 672 8.07 -10.51 -4.40
C GLY A 672 8.05 -10.49 -2.88
N ALA A 673 9.06 -11.09 -2.27
CA ALA A 673 9.08 -11.27 -0.81
C ALA A 673 9.37 -9.98 -0.02
N VAL A 674 9.94 -8.94 -0.67
CA VAL A 674 10.46 -7.73 -0.01
C VAL A 674 9.69 -6.47 -0.41
N ASN A 675 9.47 -6.20 -1.70
CA ASN A 675 9.00 -4.91 -2.21
C ASN A 675 7.58 -4.93 -2.81
N ARG A 676 6.95 -6.10 -2.95
CA ARG A 676 5.55 -6.27 -3.39
C ARG A 676 5.19 -5.77 -4.79
N ASN A 677 6.15 -5.52 -5.66
CA ASN A 677 5.91 -5.21 -7.06
C ASN A 677 5.90 -6.48 -7.94
N PHE A 678 5.99 -7.65 -7.31
CA PHE A 678 5.74 -8.96 -7.88
C PHE A 678 4.46 -9.45 -7.19
N TYR A 679 3.32 -9.09 -7.73
CA TYR A 679 2.02 -9.09 -7.06
C TYR A 679 1.58 -10.48 -6.65
N ASP A 680 1.14 -11.27 -7.61
CA ASP A 680 0.71 -12.65 -7.40
C ASP A 680 1.83 -13.61 -7.81
N TYR A 681 2.02 -14.65 -7.04
CA TYR A 681 3.02 -15.64 -7.40
C TYR A 681 2.73 -17.01 -6.81
N VAL A 682 3.30 -18.01 -7.46
CA VAL A 682 3.36 -19.40 -6.98
C VAL A 682 4.78 -19.76 -6.57
N ILE A 683 4.93 -20.56 -5.52
CA ILE A 683 6.24 -20.91 -4.94
C ILE A 683 6.20 -22.28 -4.28
N VAL A 684 7.34 -22.98 -4.28
CA VAL A 684 7.51 -24.26 -3.58
C VAL A 684 8.51 -24.09 -2.45
N GLU A 685 8.11 -24.48 -1.25
CA GLU A 685 8.84 -24.24 -0.02
C GLU A 685 9.03 -25.52 0.78
N GLY A 686 10.08 -25.56 1.59
CA GLY A 686 10.38 -26.65 2.52
C GLY A 686 10.46 -26.20 3.97
N SER A 687 10.16 -27.15 4.88
CA SER A 687 10.33 -26.96 6.33
C SER A 687 11.07 -28.14 6.93
N LYS A 688 12.11 -27.87 7.74
CA LYS A 688 12.88 -28.86 8.50
C LYS A 688 12.46 -29.01 9.96
N ASP A 689 11.58 -28.13 10.42
CA ASP A 689 11.19 -28.01 11.83
C ASP A 689 9.72 -28.35 12.09
N GLY A 690 9.14 -29.17 11.22
CA GLY A 690 7.77 -29.63 11.36
C GLY A 690 6.72 -28.56 10.98
N GLY A 691 7.05 -27.67 10.05
CA GLY A 691 6.13 -26.65 9.54
C GLY A 691 6.19 -25.30 10.26
N LYS A 692 7.09 -25.12 11.24
CA LYS A 692 7.22 -23.86 12.00
C LYS A 692 7.84 -22.75 11.18
N THR A 693 8.88 -23.06 10.41
CA THR A 693 9.51 -22.13 9.47
C THR A 693 9.58 -22.73 8.09
N TRP A 694 9.44 -21.88 7.08
CA TRP A 694 9.44 -22.27 5.68
C TRP A 694 10.48 -21.48 4.92
N LYS A 695 11.20 -22.16 4.03
CA LYS A 695 12.18 -21.60 3.13
C LYS A 695 11.86 -22.03 1.71
N TRP A 696 11.95 -21.10 0.74
CA TRP A 696 11.76 -21.46 -0.66
C TRP A 696 12.96 -22.25 -1.20
N PHE A 697 12.68 -23.20 -2.08
CA PHE A 697 13.74 -23.95 -2.76
C PHE A 697 14.36 -23.15 -3.91
N GLN A 698 13.54 -22.33 -4.56
CA GLN A 698 13.90 -21.36 -5.60
C GLN A 698 12.87 -20.24 -5.65
N ASP A 699 13.15 -19.21 -6.45
CA ASP A 699 12.28 -18.04 -6.62
C ASP A 699 10.87 -18.42 -7.01
N GLY A 700 9.90 -17.64 -6.53
CA GLY A 700 8.52 -17.68 -7.00
C GLY A 700 8.38 -17.23 -8.47
N TRP A 701 7.26 -17.56 -9.08
CA TRP A 701 6.96 -17.20 -10.47
C TRP A 701 5.47 -16.93 -10.68
N ASP A 702 5.17 -16.27 -11.78
CA ASP A 702 3.84 -15.91 -12.27
C ASP A 702 3.62 -16.39 -13.71
N CYS A 703 2.59 -15.85 -14.39
CA CYS A 703 2.31 -16.22 -15.79
C CYS A 703 3.40 -15.76 -16.78
N ASN A 704 4.31 -14.84 -16.40
CA ASN A 704 5.44 -14.44 -17.24
C ASN A 704 6.47 -15.56 -17.42
N ALA A 705 6.46 -16.59 -16.55
CA ALA A 705 7.37 -17.72 -16.64
C ALA A 705 7.24 -18.53 -17.95
N GLN A 706 6.11 -18.42 -18.65
CA GLN A 706 5.85 -19.09 -19.92
C GLN A 706 5.08 -18.18 -20.90
N THR A 707 5.60 -18.01 -22.09
CA THR A 707 4.93 -17.19 -23.12
C THR A 707 3.49 -17.63 -23.41
N ALA A 708 3.20 -18.94 -23.33
CA ALA A 708 1.85 -19.46 -23.52
C ALA A 708 0.91 -19.03 -22.39
N TRP A 709 1.37 -19.00 -21.16
CA TRP A 709 0.61 -18.54 -20.00
C TRP A 709 0.34 -17.04 -20.06
N ARG A 710 1.36 -16.24 -20.39
CA ARG A 710 1.20 -14.79 -20.57
C ARG A 710 0.19 -14.46 -21.67
N ARG A 711 0.25 -15.14 -22.80
CA ARG A 711 -0.74 -14.97 -23.87
C ARG A 711 -2.15 -15.38 -23.46
N ALA A 712 -2.28 -16.47 -22.71
CA ALA A 712 -3.57 -16.89 -22.17
C ALA A 712 -4.10 -15.84 -21.20
N TRP A 713 -3.28 -15.36 -20.26
CA TRP A 713 -3.64 -14.29 -19.33
C TRP A 713 -4.17 -13.06 -20.05
N ASP A 714 -3.43 -12.55 -21.02
CA ASP A 714 -3.76 -11.33 -21.77
C ASP A 714 -4.95 -11.48 -22.74
N SER A 715 -5.42 -12.71 -22.99
CA SER A 715 -6.43 -12.98 -24.01
C SER A 715 -7.83 -12.45 -23.68
N ASN A 716 -8.13 -12.24 -22.38
CA ASN A 716 -9.44 -11.79 -21.93
C ASN A 716 -9.33 -11.06 -20.60
N ILE A 717 -8.96 -9.77 -20.65
CA ILE A 717 -8.84 -8.90 -19.47
C ILE A 717 -10.10 -8.06 -19.33
N ASP A 718 -10.68 -8.04 -18.12
CA ASP A 718 -11.84 -7.20 -17.83
C ASP A 718 -11.44 -5.73 -17.55
N ALA A 719 -12.44 -4.86 -17.38
CA ALA A 719 -12.22 -3.44 -17.11
C ALA A 719 -11.55 -3.16 -15.75
N ASN A 720 -11.37 -4.17 -14.89
CA ASN A 720 -10.72 -4.05 -13.59
C ASN A 720 -9.30 -4.66 -13.59
N GLY A 721 -8.81 -5.11 -14.75
CA GLY A 721 -7.50 -5.74 -14.89
C GLY A 721 -7.48 -7.24 -14.54
N ASN A 722 -8.62 -7.87 -14.28
CA ASN A 722 -8.69 -9.30 -14.00
C ASN A 722 -8.64 -10.12 -15.29
N SER A 723 -7.93 -11.24 -15.26
CA SER A 723 -7.97 -12.19 -16.37
C SER A 723 -9.16 -13.13 -16.24
N LEU A 724 -10.04 -13.10 -17.23
CA LEU A 724 -11.15 -14.03 -17.39
C LEU A 724 -10.77 -15.22 -18.27
N ALA A 725 -9.49 -15.40 -18.55
CA ALA A 725 -8.99 -16.52 -19.33
C ALA A 725 -9.29 -17.85 -18.63
N THR A 726 -9.54 -18.88 -19.42
CA THR A 726 -9.67 -20.26 -18.94
C THR A 726 -8.47 -21.07 -19.40
N ALA A 727 -8.04 -22.03 -18.57
CA ALA A 727 -6.97 -22.94 -18.94
C ALA A 727 -7.50 -24.25 -19.54
N ASP A 728 -6.72 -24.82 -20.45
CA ASP A 728 -6.88 -26.18 -20.95
C ASP A 728 -5.56 -26.97 -20.84
N ALA A 729 -5.61 -28.27 -21.08
CA ALA A 729 -4.48 -29.17 -20.90
C ALA A 729 -3.26 -28.83 -21.78
N SER A 730 -3.42 -28.08 -22.87
CA SER A 730 -2.31 -27.68 -23.75
C SER A 730 -1.39 -26.64 -23.08
N LEU A 731 -1.85 -26.00 -22.02
CA LEU A 731 -1.09 -25.03 -21.25
C LEU A 731 -0.15 -25.66 -20.21
N TYR A 732 -0.27 -26.96 -19.91
CA TYR A 732 0.64 -27.62 -18.98
C TYR A 732 2.10 -27.52 -19.43
N ARG A 733 2.97 -27.17 -18.49
CA ARG A 733 4.42 -27.09 -18.69
C ARG A 733 5.14 -27.87 -17.58
N PRO A 734 6.21 -28.60 -17.93
CA PRO A 734 6.99 -29.32 -16.94
C PRO A 734 7.79 -28.35 -16.08
N ARG A 735 7.80 -28.61 -14.79
CA ARG A 735 8.61 -27.89 -13.78
C ARG A 735 9.55 -28.83 -13.08
N THR A 736 10.78 -28.35 -12.86
CA THR A 736 11.77 -29.02 -12.01
C THR A 736 12.24 -28.06 -10.94
N ILE A 737 12.19 -28.48 -9.68
CA ILE A 737 12.67 -27.77 -8.51
C ILE A 737 13.82 -28.58 -7.91
N ASP A 738 15.00 -28.00 -7.81
CA ASP A 738 16.12 -28.57 -7.06
C ASP A 738 16.04 -28.10 -5.60
N MET A 739 15.72 -29.01 -4.69
CA MET A 739 15.54 -28.71 -3.27
C MET A 739 16.85 -28.35 -2.54
N LEU A 740 18.01 -28.63 -3.12
CA LEU A 740 19.32 -28.30 -2.54
C LEU A 740 19.85 -26.95 -3.04
N LYS A 741 19.27 -26.37 -4.09
CA LYS A 741 19.78 -25.18 -4.79
C LYS A 741 19.91 -23.95 -3.90
N SER A 742 18.96 -23.76 -2.98
CA SER A 742 18.98 -22.60 -2.07
C SER A 742 20.12 -22.65 -1.05
N GLY A 743 20.67 -23.83 -0.77
CA GLY A 743 21.63 -24.04 0.32
C GLY A 743 21.02 -24.14 1.72
N ASP A 744 19.73 -23.89 1.88
CA ASP A 744 19.02 -24.03 3.17
C ASP A 744 18.81 -25.49 3.56
N PHE A 745 18.86 -26.41 2.59
CA PHE A 745 18.60 -27.84 2.74
C PHE A 745 19.79 -28.67 2.28
N LYS A 746 19.96 -29.85 2.88
CA LYS A 746 21.03 -30.80 2.55
C LYS A 746 20.55 -32.23 2.55
N GLY A 747 21.32 -33.14 1.95
CA GLY A 747 21.04 -34.56 2.01
C GLY A 747 20.90 -35.05 3.45
N GLY A 748 19.90 -35.93 3.68
CA GLY A 748 19.52 -36.46 4.98
C GLY A 748 18.50 -35.61 5.76
N ASP A 749 18.25 -34.36 5.37
CA ASP A 749 17.20 -33.55 6.01
C ASP A 749 15.83 -34.18 5.73
N GLN A 750 14.96 -34.17 6.75
CA GLN A 750 13.55 -34.53 6.61
C GLN A 750 12.75 -33.27 6.42
N VAL A 751 12.20 -33.07 5.21
CA VAL A 751 11.60 -31.81 4.79
C VAL A 751 10.12 -31.99 4.46
N LEU A 752 9.25 -31.27 5.16
CA LEU A 752 7.89 -31.06 4.70
C LEU A 752 7.91 -30.13 3.47
N ILE A 753 7.13 -30.44 2.47
CA ILE A 753 7.05 -29.68 1.23
C ILE A 753 5.67 -29.05 1.13
N ARG A 754 5.62 -27.75 0.79
CA ARG A 754 4.37 -27.10 0.46
C ARG A 754 4.45 -26.33 -0.86
N PHE A 755 3.33 -26.29 -1.53
CA PHE A 755 3.07 -25.45 -2.69
C PHE A 755 2.18 -24.31 -2.22
N ARG A 756 2.54 -23.10 -2.56
CA ARG A 756 1.82 -21.91 -2.10
C ARG A 756 1.60 -20.94 -3.25
N MET A 757 0.37 -20.44 -3.38
CA MET A 757 0.04 -19.30 -4.20
C MET A 757 -0.30 -18.14 -3.29
N LEU A 758 0.33 -17.01 -3.51
CA LEU A 758 0.03 -15.74 -2.85
C LEU A 758 -0.61 -14.81 -3.87
N ALA A 759 -1.69 -14.13 -3.48
CA ALA A 759 -2.35 -13.09 -4.26
C ALA A 759 -2.56 -11.85 -3.41
N ASP A 760 -2.25 -10.68 -3.95
CA ASP A 760 -2.52 -9.41 -3.29
C ASP A 760 -3.94 -8.88 -3.59
N VAL A 761 -4.25 -7.64 -3.22
CA VAL A 761 -5.53 -6.98 -3.49
C VAL A 761 -5.44 -6.29 -4.86
N GLY A 762 -5.45 -7.04 -5.91
CA GLY A 762 -5.28 -6.50 -7.25
C GLY A 762 -6.08 -7.25 -8.29
N GLY A 763 -5.45 -7.53 -9.41
CA GLY A 763 -5.96 -8.39 -10.44
C GLY A 763 -6.04 -9.85 -9.96
N TYR A 764 -6.95 -10.60 -10.47
CA TYR A 764 -7.00 -12.05 -10.28
C TYR A 764 -7.19 -12.76 -11.63
N GLY A 765 -6.88 -14.04 -11.67
CA GLY A 765 -7.02 -14.82 -12.89
C GLY A 765 -7.45 -16.26 -12.61
N TRP A 766 -7.10 -17.15 -13.51
CA TRP A 766 -7.52 -18.54 -13.43
C TRP A 766 -6.89 -19.26 -12.22
N GLY A 767 -5.59 -19.11 -11.98
CA GLY A 767 -4.90 -19.68 -10.82
C GLY A 767 -3.84 -20.70 -11.18
N TRP A 768 -3.60 -21.65 -10.27
CA TRP A 768 -2.55 -22.66 -10.38
C TRP A 768 -3.10 -24.09 -10.41
N SER A 769 -2.61 -24.88 -11.34
CA SER A 769 -2.87 -26.32 -11.41
C SER A 769 -1.57 -27.08 -11.43
N ILE A 770 -1.51 -28.18 -10.68
CA ILE A 770 -0.36 -29.07 -10.55
C ILE A 770 -0.81 -30.48 -10.83
N ASP A 771 -0.07 -31.20 -11.67
CA ASP A 771 -0.31 -32.57 -12.04
C ASP A 771 1.00 -33.36 -12.11
N ASN A 772 0.91 -34.70 -12.08
CA ASN A 772 2.05 -35.63 -12.22
C ASN A 772 3.22 -35.31 -11.25
N LEU A 773 2.90 -35.04 -9.98
CA LEU A 773 3.88 -34.72 -8.96
C LEU A 773 4.80 -35.92 -8.69
N ASN A 774 6.10 -35.69 -8.78
CA ASN A 774 7.11 -36.71 -8.51
C ASN A 774 8.30 -36.11 -7.73
N ILE A 775 8.49 -36.56 -6.51
CA ILE A 775 9.53 -36.06 -5.59
C ILE A 775 10.59 -37.12 -5.42
N GLN A 776 11.82 -36.84 -5.84
CA GLN A 776 12.97 -37.72 -5.81
C GLN A 776 12.76 -39.06 -6.56
N GLY A 777 11.81 -39.15 -7.48
CA GLY A 777 11.61 -40.22 -8.39
C GLY A 777 12.24 -39.97 -9.76
N ASN A 778 11.89 -40.77 -10.75
CA ASN A 778 12.33 -40.56 -12.12
C ASN A 778 11.67 -39.29 -12.69
N ASN A 779 12.41 -38.51 -13.44
CA ASN A 779 11.82 -37.34 -14.16
C ASN A 779 10.78 -37.86 -15.19
N PRO A 780 9.49 -37.56 -15.01
CA PRO A 780 8.47 -38.06 -15.94
C PRO A 780 8.60 -37.43 -17.35
N ASN A 781 9.33 -36.33 -17.45
CA ASN A 781 9.63 -35.64 -18.71
C ASN A 781 11.01 -36.05 -19.28
N GLN A 782 11.76 -36.89 -18.62
CA GLN A 782 12.89 -37.54 -19.25
C GLN A 782 12.33 -38.58 -20.23
N VAL A 783 12.49 -38.32 -21.51
CA VAL A 783 12.42 -39.36 -22.51
C VAL A 783 13.41 -40.41 -22.04
N VAL A 784 12.90 -41.56 -21.52
CA VAL A 784 13.75 -42.71 -21.23
C VAL A 784 14.28 -43.14 -22.58
N ILE A 785 15.47 -42.73 -22.95
CA ILE A 785 16.22 -43.33 -24.02
C ILE A 785 16.47 -44.73 -23.52
N ALA A 786 15.68 -45.70 -24.00
CA ALA A 786 15.93 -47.11 -23.72
C ALA A 786 17.40 -47.37 -24.02
N LYS A 787 18.14 -47.92 -23.04
CA LYS A 787 19.54 -48.27 -23.21
C LYS A 787 19.64 -49.06 -24.51
N PRO A 788 20.38 -48.64 -25.53
CA PRO A 788 20.45 -49.39 -26.77
C PRO A 788 20.94 -50.81 -26.47
N LEU A 789 20.26 -51.81 -27.03
CA LEU A 789 20.82 -53.15 -27.13
C LEU A 789 22.18 -53.00 -27.77
N ALA A 790 23.22 -53.53 -27.10
CA ALA A 790 24.59 -53.45 -27.56
C ALA A 790 24.69 -54.01 -28.99
N ASN A 791 24.80 -53.15 -30.00
CA ASN A 791 25.30 -53.36 -31.37
C ASN A 791 24.79 -52.36 -32.42
N GLU A 792 24.28 -51.15 -32.00
CA GLU A 792 24.05 -50.06 -32.93
C GLU A 792 25.19 -49.04 -32.83
N PRO A 793 25.69 -48.48 -33.94
CA PRO A 793 26.76 -47.49 -33.91
C PRO A 793 26.24 -46.18 -33.30
N THR A 794 26.71 -45.81 -32.12
CA THR A 794 26.49 -44.53 -31.49
C THR A 794 27.29 -43.44 -32.22
N PHE A 795 26.59 -42.43 -32.81
CA PHE A 795 27.24 -41.22 -33.28
C PHE A 795 27.54 -40.34 -32.07
N GLU A 796 28.82 -40.24 -31.73
CA GLU A 796 29.27 -39.40 -30.60
C GLU A 796 29.63 -37.96 -31.02
N THR A 797 28.84 -37.17 -31.54
CA THR A 797 28.95 -35.70 -31.86
C THR A 797 28.99 -35.35 -33.32
N ILE A 798 27.98 -34.56 -33.73
CA ILE A 798 27.95 -33.82 -34.98
C ILE A 798 28.31 -32.37 -34.65
N ASP A 799 29.44 -31.82 -35.11
CA ASP A 799 29.79 -30.42 -35.01
C ASP A 799 29.19 -29.65 -36.19
N LEU A 800 28.05 -29.00 -36.01
CA LEU A 800 27.35 -28.21 -37.02
C LEU A 800 27.56 -26.72 -36.80
N LYS A 801 28.13 -26.06 -37.83
CA LYS A 801 28.40 -24.60 -37.86
C LYS A 801 27.70 -23.94 -39.04
N LEU A 802 27.29 -22.70 -38.85
CA LEU A 802 26.75 -21.80 -39.87
C LEU A 802 27.60 -20.52 -39.95
N ILE A 803 28.19 -20.19 -41.09
CA ILE A 803 29.12 -19.07 -41.20
C ILE A 803 28.81 -18.27 -42.45
N PRO A 804 28.69 -16.94 -42.41
CA PRO A 804 28.59 -16.10 -41.20
C PRO A 804 27.22 -16.26 -40.55
N ASN A 805 27.19 -16.15 -39.26
CA ASN A 805 25.91 -16.13 -38.51
C ASN A 805 26.05 -15.16 -37.32
N PRO A 806 25.42 -13.98 -37.37
CA PRO A 806 24.43 -13.52 -38.37
C PRO A 806 25.00 -13.30 -39.77
N SER A 807 24.12 -13.41 -40.78
CA SER A 807 24.44 -13.12 -42.17
C SER A 807 23.70 -11.88 -42.70
N ASN A 808 24.40 -10.93 -43.28
CA ASN A 808 23.79 -9.74 -43.90
C ASN A 808 23.40 -9.95 -45.35
N THR A 809 23.80 -11.06 -45.97
CA THR A 809 23.40 -11.49 -47.33
C THR A 809 22.25 -12.51 -47.30
N GLY A 810 21.96 -13.11 -46.16
CA GLY A 810 21.04 -14.22 -46.03
C GLY A 810 21.61 -15.55 -46.50
N GLN A 811 22.91 -15.62 -46.83
CA GLN A 811 23.60 -16.85 -47.21
C GLN A 811 24.48 -17.33 -46.08
N PHE A 812 24.50 -18.65 -45.86
CA PHE A 812 25.23 -19.32 -44.79
C PHE A 812 25.98 -20.52 -45.40
N LEU A 813 27.25 -20.63 -45.17
CA LEU A 813 27.95 -21.90 -45.36
C LEU A 813 27.71 -22.75 -44.12
N MET A 814 26.97 -23.82 -44.27
CA MET A 814 26.82 -24.88 -43.29
C MET A 814 27.97 -25.87 -43.45
N THR A 815 28.66 -26.11 -42.35
CA THR A 815 29.65 -27.18 -42.23
C THR A 815 29.27 -28.14 -41.12
N ALA A 816 29.22 -29.40 -41.42
CA ALA A 816 28.96 -30.45 -40.46
C ALA A 816 30.12 -31.44 -40.46
N LYS A 817 30.63 -31.77 -39.26
CA LYS A 817 31.66 -32.80 -39.09
C LYS A 817 31.07 -33.95 -38.25
N PHE A 818 31.38 -35.18 -38.73
CA PHE A 818 30.90 -36.40 -38.13
C PHE A 818 32.12 -37.24 -37.67
N GLU A 819 32.06 -37.86 -36.54
CA GLU A 819 33.15 -38.76 -36.10
C GLU A 819 33.28 -40.03 -36.95
N LYS A 820 32.15 -40.45 -37.49
CA LYS A 820 32.06 -41.59 -38.47
C LYS A 820 31.31 -41.16 -39.73
N PRO A 821 31.46 -41.83 -40.88
CA PRO A 821 30.65 -41.55 -42.04
C PRO A 821 29.16 -41.57 -41.73
N ALA A 822 28.47 -40.47 -42.07
CA ALA A 822 27.07 -40.21 -41.66
C ALA A 822 26.03 -40.96 -42.50
N GLY A 823 26.44 -41.48 -43.70
CA GLY A 823 25.46 -42.18 -44.57
C GLY A 823 24.42 -41.22 -45.13
N ASN A 824 23.18 -41.42 -44.82
CA ASN A 824 22.09 -40.52 -45.26
C ASN A 824 21.86 -39.37 -44.28
N VAL A 825 21.88 -38.13 -44.77
CA VAL A 825 21.67 -36.91 -43.99
C VAL A 825 20.56 -36.12 -44.58
N LYS A 826 19.58 -35.76 -43.78
CA LYS A 826 18.51 -34.81 -44.14
C LYS A 826 18.77 -33.47 -43.50
N LEU A 827 18.78 -32.42 -44.32
CA LEU A 827 18.87 -31.04 -43.88
C LEU A 827 17.54 -30.33 -44.16
N SER A 828 16.96 -29.72 -43.16
CA SER A 828 15.77 -28.90 -43.34
C SER A 828 15.93 -27.53 -42.73
N VAL A 829 15.33 -26.53 -43.33
CA VAL A 829 15.29 -25.16 -42.87
C VAL A 829 13.86 -24.75 -42.65
N GLY A 830 13.56 -24.18 -41.52
CA GLY A 830 12.22 -23.74 -41.18
C GLY A 830 12.18 -22.36 -40.47
N THR A 831 11.00 -21.79 -40.41
CA THR A 831 10.77 -20.60 -39.61
C THR A 831 10.72 -20.92 -38.12
N MET A 832 10.82 -19.92 -37.24
CA MET A 832 10.63 -20.09 -35.81
C MET A 832 9.22 -20.61 -35.45
N ALA A 833 8.24 -20.46 -36.34
CA ALA A 833 6.89 -21.02 -36.20
C ALA A 833 6.79 -22.49 -36.57
N GLY A 834 7.91 -23.14 -36.98
CA GLY A 834 7.93 -24.56 -37.33
C GLY A 834 7.60 -24.89 -38.78
N ASN A 835 7.30 -23.90 -39.64
CA ASN A 835 7.01 -24.13 -41.05
C ASN A 835 8.33 -24.42 -41.81
N GLU A 836 8.42 -25.58 -42.41
CA GLU A 836 9.56 -25.95 -43.26
C GLU A 836 9.54 -25.12 -44.57
N ILE A 837 10.66 -24.47 -44.88
CA ILE A 837 10.82 -23.63 -46.08
C ILE A 837 11.77 -24.24 -47.09
N SER A 838 12.60 -25.17 -46.73
CA SER A 838 13.51 -25.92 -47.61
C SER A 838 13.94 -27.23 -46.99
N SER A 839 14.08 -28.26 -47.75
CA SER A 839 14.63 -29.57 -47.34
C SER A 839 15.56 -30.12 -48.40
N MET A 840 16.63 -30.76 -48.02
CA MET A 840 17.62 -31.41 -48.87
C MET A 840 18.03 -32.73 -48.23
N ASP A 841 18.09 -33.79 -49.06
CA ASP A 841 18.54 -35.12 -48.65
C ASP A 841 19.88 -35.41 -49.30
N PHE A 842 20.85 -35.92 -48.54
CA PHE A 842 22.19 -36.28 -48.99
C PHE A 842 22.42 -37.77 -48.72
N GLU A 843 22.89 -38.48 -49.75
CA GLU A 843 23.23 -39.92 -49.62
C GLU A 843 24.73 -40.09 -49.63
N GLY A 844 25.21 -41.13 -48.92
CA GLY A 844 26.63 -41.48 -48.92
C GLY A 844 27.55 -40.41 -48.30
N VAL A 845 27.05 -39.64 -47.36
CA VAL A 845 27.82 -38.57 -46.67
C VAL A 845 28.95 -39.22 -45.86
N GLY A 846 30.17 -38.81 -46.11
CA GLY A 846 31.36 -39.20 -45.35
C GLY A 846 31.41 -38.54 -43.96
N ARG A 847 32.62 -38.11 -43.57
CA ARG A 847 32.84 -37.47 -42.26
C ARG A 847 32.64 -35.96 -42.26
N GLU A 848 32.37 -35.37 -43.43
CA GLU A 848 32.08 -33.90 -43.54
C GLU A 848 31.00 -33.69 -44.56
N LEU A 849 30.11 -32.71 -44.28
CA LEU A 849 29.14 -32.17 -45.22
C LEU A 849 29.20 -30.65 -45.19
N ASN A 850 29.44 -30.08 -46.40
CA ASN A 850 29.46 -28.62 -46.59
C ASN A 850 28.34 -28.26 -47.56
N GLN A 851 27.43 -27.38 -47.14
CA GLN A 851 26.27 -26.97 -47.93
C GLN A 851 26.05 -25.48 -47.76
N VAL A 852 25.75 -24.78 -48.85
CA VAL A 852 25.26 -23.41 -48.77
C VAL A 852 23.77 -23.39 -48.54
N ILE A 853 23.34 -22.71 -47.47
CA ILE A 853 21.95 -22.41 -47.19
C ILE A 853 21.70 -20.97 -47.67
N ASP A 854 20.81 -20.82 -48.67
CA ASP A 854 20.47 -19.52 -49.24
C ASP A 854 19.06 -19.09 -48.79
N LEU A 855 19.05 -18.16 -47.85
CA LEU A 855 17.82 -17.50 -47.37
C LEU A 855 17.68 -16.07 -47.92
N SER A 856 18.46 -15.72 -48.97
CA SER A 856 18.45 -14.38 -49.57
C SER A 856 17.09 -13.94 -50.12
N ARG A 857 16.20 -14.87 -50.41
CA ARG A 857 14.85 -14.63 -50.94
C ARG A 857 13.79 -14.47 -49.86
N PHE A 858 14.11 -14.74 -48.61
CA PHE A 858 13.21 -14.68 -47.46
C PHE A 858 13.42 -13.40 -46.64
N VAL A 859 12.42 -13.02 -45.86
CA VAL A 859 12.48 -11.82 -45.01
C VAL A 859 13.59 -11.96 -43.98
N GLY A 860 14.27 -10.88 -43.61
CA GLY A 860 15.24 -10.88 -42.52
C GLY A 860 14.61 -11.40 -41.23
N GLY A 861 15.34 -12.22 -40.49
CA GLY A 861 14.80 -12.87 -39.27
C GLY A 861 15.62 -14.10 -38.85
N THR A 862 15.11 -14.81 -37.88
CA THR A 862 15.71 -16.04 -37.36
C THR A 862 15.03 -17.27 -37.96
N TYR A 863 15.85 -18.18 -38.48
CA TYR A 863 15.45 -19.46 -39.06
C TYR A 863 16.07 -20.60 -38.27
N LEU A 864 15.47 -21.79 -38.34
CA LEU A 864 15.98 -23.01 -37.74
C LEU A 864 16.53 -23.91 -38.84
N VAL A 865 17.82 -24.24 -38.76
CA VAL A 865 18.46 -25.23 -39.59
C VAL A 865 18.53 -26.52 -38.80
N ARG A 866 17.84 -27.54 -39.28
CA ARG A 866 17.74 -28.87 -38.65
C ARG A 866 18.46 -29.86 -39.55
N MET A 867 19.42 -30.57 -39.01
CA MET A 867 20.08 -31.65 -39.69
C MET A 867 19.79 -32.98 -38.95
N GLN A 868 19.46 -33.98 -39.72
CA GLN A 868 19.25 -35.31 -39.20
C GLN A 868 20.19 -36.29 -39.91
N ALA A 869 20.97 -37.06 -39.12
CA ALA A 869 21.84 -38.12 -39.59
C ALA A 869 21.54 -39.40 -38.79
N GLY A 870 20.84 -40.36 -39.41
CA GLY A 870 20.27 -41.52 -38.72
C GLY A 870 19.25 -41.07 -37.66
N GLU A 871 19.44 -41.43 -36.40
CA GLU A 871 18.59 -40.99 -35.30
C GLU A 871 18.99 -39.70 -34.66
N GLU A 872 20.18 -39.18 -34.96
CA GLU A 872 20.64 -37.92 -34.41
C GLU A 872 20.07 -36.72 -35.14
N VAL A 873 19.60 -35.73 -34.36
CA VAL A 873 19.04 -34.47 -34.86
C VAL A 873 19.72 -33.30 -34.17
N ILE A 874 20.30 -32.42 -34.98
CA ILE A 874 20.89 -31.16 -34.50
C ILE A 874 20.11 -29.99 -35.10
N VAL A 875 19.88 -28.98 -34.30
CA VAL A 875 19.24 -27.73 -34.71
C VAL A 875 20.15 -26.55 -34.40
N ARG A 876 20.32 -25.64 -35.36
CA ARG A 876 21.03 -24.38 -35.19
C ARG A 876 20.19 -23.22 -35.67
N LYS A 877 20.35 -22.06 -35.06
CA LYS A 877 19.71 -20.84 -35.51
C LYS A 877 20.55 -20.18 -36.59
N ALA A 878 19.91 -19.81 -37.69
CA ALA A 878 20.46 -18.97 -38.74
C ALA A 878 19.82 -17.59 -38.67
N VAL A 879 20.60 -16.55 -38.48
CA VAL A 879 20.09 -15.18 -38.33
C VAL A 879 20.42 -14.39 -39.56
N SER A 880 19.41 -14.01 -40.35
CA SER A 880 19.53 -13.13 -41.52
C SER A 880 19.20 -11.69 -41.09
N VAL A 881 20.14 -10.77 -41.19
CA VAL A 881 20.00 -9.35 -40.77
C VAL A 881 19.89 -8.42 -41.98
N LYS A 882 19.02 -8.74 -42.96
CA LYS A 882 18.76 -7.90 -44.12
C LYS A 882 18.00 -6.64 -43.74
#